data_91554a804be79de4bb0f23b42517b87a
#
_entry.id   91554a804be79de4bb0f23b42517b87a
#
_cell.length_a   1.000
_cell.length_b   1.000
_cell.length_c   1.000
_cell.angle_alpha   90.00
_cell.angle_beta   90.00
_cell.angle_gamma   90.00
#
_symmetry.space_group_name_H-M   'P 1'
#
loop_
_entity.id
_entity.type
_entity.pdbx_description
1 polymer ?
#
loop_
_entity_poly.entity_id
_entity_poly.type
_entity_poly.pdbx_seq_one_letter_code
_entity_poly.pdbx_strand_id
1 'polypeptide(L)'
;MNLPTTNQKSAEYKVPSTESNKPQPRPQANVTKPTNASPIVNSIRRDTSWSVPATRPAPSGAAPMQWNLSIDFSNKNKPGTGRDAIDRTSIQRHQYNNRRPQKRDAGITSEAFLRHRDEVKQVRVQDFTKLIKKDEVPLRIIPLGGMEQVGINCTILEYKNDIIIIDAGIEFATPEMHGVDYMIPDINYLTKKKKNIRGILITHGHLDHIWALKHILPELDFPMIYVSPLSLGLIRKSMDEKDNKQLKYKIVDPDMDILKLGVFTVEIFRVNHNIPESMWFAIHSPKGLIVTAWDYKIDHTPAIDKPADIWKMSRIGQEWVRLFMGESTNAAKPGHSISEKIIGQNLDSIIRDCKKRIIVSTFASNIGRVMQLIDSAVKYNRVVFLAWRSMINNVKLCQELGYIKVPPQMIRPIGPDVEQMPDERIMIICTGSQGEEFSALVRMSTNTYKDFSLSPTDVVLLSSHTIPGNEKPVIDMINDLIHLKVEIIDDNDLDVHSSGHGKQEDIKMMMAMFKPEYYAPIYGDTFMRHANKKIAISMWISDENIMMPEENGQIIELYDNVVITSDKKIKLDIVMIDGKGQWHMSGEYVMKARGIMAEDGVVALIFKVDTKTKELVWNIQIESRGFVYSWEVKSIHTQIVEFARAKYNGNQKKWMDIKDNLRQIKEELGEFVAKIIGRVPMLMPMFVYINKDPKGIAGDITQDEAILGMTLEEQGYND
;
A
#
# COMPACT_ATOMS: atom_id res chain seq x y z
N MET A 1 58.07 -10.52 -25.54
CA MET A 1 58.11 -9.94 -26.89
C MET A 1 57.01 -8.89 -26.96
N ASN A 2 57.44 -7.67 -27.03
CA ASN A 2 56.87 -6.39 -27.41
C ASN A 2 55.34 -6.20 -27.55
N LEU A 3 54.78 -5.45 -26.63
CA LEU A 3 53.57 -4.68 -26.79
C LEU A 3 53.87 -3.33 -27.46
N PRO A 4 53.02 -2.78 -28.34
CA PRO A 4 53.15 -1.41 -28.80
C PRO A 4 52.28 -0.46 -27.94
N THR A 5 52.96 0.56 -27.48
CA THR A 5 52.37 1.77 -26.83
C THR A 5 51.71 2.66 -27.91
N THR A 6 50.46 3.03 -27.72
CA THR A 6 49.83 4.11 -28.47
C THR A 6 49.57 5.32 -27.56
N ASN A 7 50.26 6.42 -27.96
CA ASN A 7 50.07 7.78 -27.45
C ASN A 7 48.66 8.26 -27.72
N GLN A 8 47.95 8.72 -26.71
CA GLN A 8 46.81 9.65 -26.86
C GLN A 8 47.20 11.06 -26.42
N LYS A 9 47.15 11.96 -27.37
CA LYS A 9 47.33 13.38 -27.16
C LYS A 9 46.10 13.96 -26.42
N SER A 10 46.35 14.65 -25.34
CA SER A 10 45.41 15.50 -24.62
C SER A 10 45.11 16.74 -25.46
N ALA A 11 43.85 16.98 -25.81
CA ALA A 11 43.38 18.24 -26.38
C ALA A 11 42.94 19.15 -25.24
N GLU A 12 43.68 20.25 -25.06
CA GLU A 12 43.32 21.39 -24.20
C GLU A 12 42.15 22.15 -24.81
N TYR A 13 41.03 22.23 -24.10
CA TYR A 13 39.96 23.19 -24.40
C TYR A 13 40.23 24.52 -23.70
N LYS A 14 40.51 25.57 -24.48
CA LYS A 14 40.59 26.96 -24.01
C LYS A 14 39.18 27.48 -23.73
N VAL A 15 38.99 27.99 -22.52
CA VAL A 15 37.79 28.76 -22.07
C VAL A 15 37.94 30.20 -22.57
N PRO A 16 36.93 30.80 -23.22
CA PRO A 16 36.95 32.22 -23.54
C PRO A 16 36.63 33.07 -22.30
N SER A 17 37.44 34.09 -22.08
CA SER A 17 37.27 35.11 -21.06
C SER A 17 36.03 35.96 -21.33
N THR A 18 35.11 36.06 -20.36
CA THR A 18 33.98 36.99 -20.40
C THR A 18 34.41 38.37 -19.89
N GLU A 19 34.36 39.33 -20.81
CA GLU A 19 34.43 40.75 -20.48
C GLU A 19 33.21 41.22 -19.69
N SER A 20 33.47 42.06 -18.73
CA SER A 20 32.54 42.70 -17.80
C SER A 20 31.63 43.69 -18.54
N ASN A 21 30.33 43.49 -18.64
CA ASN A 21 29.34 44.49 -18.97
C ASN A 21 28.69 45.05 -17.70
N LYS A 22 28.98 46.33 -17.40
CA LYS A 22 28.27 47.12 -16.39
C LYS A 22 26.83 47.39 -16.84
N PRO A 23 25.80 47.32 -15.97
CA PRO A 23 24.43 47.68 -16.34
C PRO A 23 24.26 49.20 -16.41
N GLN A 24 23.63 49.66 -17.53
CA GLN A 24 23.14 51.03 -17.70
C GLN A 24 21.85 51.27 -16.84
N PRO A 25 21.61 52.49 -16.34
CA PRO A 25 20.46 52.83 -15.54
C PRO A 25 19.18 52.99 -16.39
N ARG A 26 18.06 52.42 -15.91
CA ARG A 26 16.73 52.64 -16.52
C ARG A 26 16.23 54.08 -16.24
N PRO A 27 15.41 54.65 -17.14
CA PRO A 27 14.83 55.97 -16.95
C PRO A 27 13.76 55.97 -15.85
N GLN A 28 13.82 57.01 -15.01
CA GLN A 28 12.85 57.30 -13.94
C GLN A 28 11.53 57.73 -14.56
N ALA A 29 10.44 57.06 -14.18
CA ALA A 29 9.08 57.48 -14.44
C ALA A 29 8.66 58.52 -13.37
N ASN A 30 8.19 59.68 -13.81
CA ASN A 30 7.67 60.78 -13.00
C ASN A 30 6.48 60.34 -12.16
N VAL A 31 6.61 60.36 -10.84
CA VAL A 31 5.50 60.26 -9.89
C VAL A 31 5.01 61.66 -9.53
N THR A 32 3.86 62.04 -10.05
CA THR A 32 3.12 63.22 -9.62
C THR A 32 2.37 62.88 -8.28
N LYS A 33 2.65 63.70 -7.25
CA LYS A 33 1.94 63.68 -5.97
C LYS A 33 0.47 64.10 -6.15
N PRO A 34 -0.51 63.45 -5.51
CA PRO A 34 -1.81 64.00 -5.33
C PRO A 34 -1.85 64.85 -4.02
N THR A 35 -2.48 66.00 -4.18
CA THR A 35 -2.75 67.02 -3.15
C THR A 35 -3.77 66.55 -2.12
N ASN A 36 -3.63 67.09 -0.92
CA ASN A 36 -4.49 66.96 0.26
C ASN A 36 -6.00 67.12 -0.01
N ALA A 37 -6.77 66.14 0.51
CA ALA A 37 -8.20 66.35 0.82
C ALA A 37 -8.51 65.74 2.18
N SER A 38 -9.04 66.53 3.05
CA SER A 38 -9.41 66.24 4.43
C SER A 38 -10.52 65.22 4.58
N PRO A 39 -10.65 64.53 5.74
CA PRO A 39 -11.58 63.41 5.93
C PRO A 39 -13.01 63.93 6.24
N ILE A 40 -13.99 63.41 5.54
CA ILE A 40 -15.40 63.51 5.92
C ILE A 40 -15.73 62.39 6.89
N VAL A 41 -16.01 62.76 8.15
CA VAL A 41 -16.53 61.88 9.18
C VAL A 41 -18.00 61.66 8.93
N ASN A 42 -18.40 60.47 8.55
CA ASN A 42 -19.81 60.03 8.61
C ASN A 42 -19.97 59.01 9.74
N SER A 43 -20.57 59.50 10.82
CA SER A 43 -21.03 58.71 11.97
C SER A 43 -22.27 57.92 11.57
N ILE A 44 -22.16 56.60 11.50
CA ILE A 44 -23.31 55.70 11.51
C ILE A 44 -23.49 55.20 12.94
N ARG A 45 -24.60 55.67 13.56
CA ARG A 45 -25.08 55.20 14.86
C ARG A 45 -25.44 53.73 14.78
N ARG A 46 -24.93 52.94 15.72
CA ARG A 46 -25.41 51.60 16.02
C ARG A 46 -26.66 51.70 16.86
N ASP A 47 -27.81 51.36 16.31
CA ASP A 47 -28.98 51.03 17.10
C ASP A 47 -28.92 49.53 17.45
N THR A 48 -28.66 49.29 18.72
CA THR A 48 -28.80 47.97 19.34
C THR A 48 -30.07 47.95 20.15
N SER A 49 -31.11 47.34 19.61
CA SER A 49 -32.25 46.88 20.43
C SER A 49 -32.94 45.70 19.75
N TRP A 50 -32.53 44.52 20.10
CA TRP A 50 -33.31 43.29 19.94
C TRP A 50 -33.78 42.88 21.34
N SER A 51 -35.04 43.09 21.64
CA SER A 51 -35.74 42.65 22.83
C SER A 51 -36.00 41.15 22.72
N VAL A 52 -35.54 40.39 23.72
CA VAL A 52 -35.81 38.97 23.92
C VAL A 52 -37.23 38.85 24.53
N PRO A 53 -38.11 37.97 24.01
CA PRO A 53 -39.39 37.70 24.66
C PRO A 53 -39.18 36.85 25.91
N ALA A 54 -39.89 37.21 26.97
CA ALA A 54 -39.86 36.57 28.28
C ALA A 54 -40.28 35.10 28.24
N THR A 55 -39.46 34.25 28.85
CA THR A 55 -39.71 32.83 29.11
C THR A 55 -40.76 32.65 30.21
N ARG A 56 -41.75 31.77 29.98
CA ARG A 56 -42.66 31.27 30.99
C ARG A 56 -41.93 30.33 31.98
N PRO A 57 -42.30 30.33 33.26
CA PRO A 57 -41.66 29.49 34.26
C PRO A 57 -42.03 28.00 34.11
N ALA A 58 -41.06 27.13 34.28
CA ALA A 58 -41.22 25.68 34.35
C ALA A 58 -41.66 25.25 35.78
N PRO A 59 -42.37 24.11 35.92
CA PRO A 59 -42.80 23.62 37.22
C PRO A 59 -41.63 22.96 37.97
N SER A 60 -41.56 23.23 39.27
CA SER A 60 -40.63 22.70 40.25
C SER A 60 -40.86 21.22 40.51
N GLY A 61 -39.76 20.46 40.63
CA GLY A 61 -39.73 19.19 41.38
C GLY A 61 -39.11 18.00 40.67
N ALA A 62 -37.80 17.88 40.72
CA ALA A 62 -37.07 16.62 40.84
C ALA A 62 -35.60 16.92 41.15
N ALA A 63 -35.08 16.40 42.26
CA ALA A 63 -33.70 16.56 42.70
C ALA A 63 -32.73 15.75 41.83
N PRO A 64 -31.48 16.19 41.63
CA PRO A 64 -30.48 15.43 40.90
C PRO A 64 -29.87 14.37 41.82
N MET A 65 -29.85 13.10 41.37
CA MET A 65 -29.04 12.05 41.97
C MET A 65 -27.58 12.32 41.71
N GLN A 66 -26.84 12.64 42.75
CA GLN A 66 -25.37 12.62 42.76
C GLN A 66 -24.91 11.19 43.01
N TRP A 67 -24.14 10.66 42.07
CA TRP A 67 -23.34 9.46 42.27
C TRP A 67 -21.95 9.86 42.75
N ASN A 68 -21.69 9.77 44.06
CA ASN A 68 -20.34 9.85 44.63
C ASN A 68 -19.78 8.44 44.69
N LEU A 69 -18.79 8.15 43.85
CA LEU A 69 -17.87 7.02 44.04
C LEU A 69 -16.56 7.60 44.61
N SER A 70 -16.42 7.58 45.90
CA SER A 70 -15.14 7.80 46.61
C SER A 70 -14.47 6.44 46.80
N ILE A 71 -13.38 6.19 46.11
CA ILE A 71 -12.47 5.07 46.38
C ILE A 71 -11.38 5.60 47.31
N ASP A 72 -11.39 5.06 48.56
CA ASP A 72 -10.43 5.39 49.60
C ASP A 72 -9.17 4.51 49.47
N PHE A 73 -8.02 5.15 49.17
CA PHE A 73 -6.70 4.52 49.20
C PHE A 73 -5.96 4.89 50.48
N SER A 74 -6.33 4.31 51.61
CA SER A 74 -5.50 4.41 52.81
C SER A 74 -5.51 3.08 53.57
N ASN A 75 -4.53 2.22 53.30
CA ASN A 75 -4.02 1.32 54.37
C ASN A 75 -2.57 0.93 54.11
N LYS A 76 -1.66 1.66 54.78
CA LYS A 76 -0.30 1.23 55.06
C LYS A 76 -0.37 0.33 56.29
N ASN A 77 0.17 -0.91 56.25
CA ASN A 77 0.81 -1.49 57.40
C ASN A 77 1.88 -2.54 57.05
N LYS A 78 2.86 -2.56 57.91
CA LYS A 78 4.19 -3.14 57.91
C LYS A 78 4.24 -4.68 58.06
N PRO A 79 5.42 -5.31 57.92
CA PRO A 79 5.62 -6.74 57.72
C PRO A 79 5.70 -7.53 59.01
N GLY A 80 5.15 -8.73 59.00
CA GLY A 80 5.27 -9.72 60.06
C GLY A 80 5.78 -11.05 59.51
N THR A 81 6.84 -11.53 60.11
CA THR A 81 7.50 -12.80 59.89
C THR A 81 6.65 -13.97 60.39
N GLY A 82 6.61 -15.09 59.65
CA GLY A 82 6.06 -16.36 60.14
C GLY A 82 6.02 -17.43 59.06
N ARG A 83 6.96 -18.36 59.12
CA ARG A 83 6.89 -19.66 58.49
C ARG A 83 5.71 -20.44 59.08
N ASP A 84 4.92 -21.08 58.26
CA ASP A 84 4.45 -22.47 58.56
C ASP A 84 3.75 -23.07 57.34
N ALA A 85 3.98 -24.34 57.14
CA ALA A 85 3.45 -25.20 56.09
C ALA A 85 1.98 -25.55 56.38
N ILE A 86 1.09 -25.45 55.41
CA ILE A 86 -0.26 -26.03 55.47
C ILE A 86 -0.62 -26.63 54.11
N ASP A 87 -0.67 -27.90 54.18
CA ASP A 87 -1.62 -28.92 53.72
C ASP A 87 -2.54 -28.62 52.52
N ARG A 88 -2.36 -29.50 51.53
CA ARG A 88 -3.26 -29.67 50.38
C ARG A 88 -4.44 -30.53 50.80
N THR A 89 -5.66 -29.96 50.86
CA THR A 89 -6.90 -30.71 50.55
C THR A 89 -8.13 -29.78 50.63
N SER A 90 -9.09 -30.03 49.76
CA SER A 90 -10.46 -29.51 49.71
C SER A 90 -10.71 -28.17 48.98
N ILE A 91 -10.71 -28.21 47.64
CA ILE A 91 -11.54 -27.29 46.84
C ILE A 91 -12.80 -28.07 46.43
N GLN A 92 -13.91 -27.76 47.11
CA GLN A 92 -15.24 -28.21 46.69
C GLN A 92 -15.58 -27.64 45.31
N ARG A 93 -15.71 -28.56 44.34
CA ARG A 93 -16.26 -28.23 43.02
C ARG A 93 -17.76 -27.93 43.18
N HIS A 94 -18.14 -26.67 43.00
CA HIS A 94 -19.51 -26.32 42.70
C HIS A 94 -19.81 -26.81 41.27
N GLN A 95 -20.64 -27.85 41.19
CA GLN A 95 -21.18 -28.32 39.90
C GLN A 95 -22.13 -27.25 39.34
N TYR A 96 -21.66 -26.49 38.35
CA TYR A 96 -22.56 -25.78 37.46
C TYR A 96 -23.24 -26.81 36.57
N ASN A 97 -24.54 -26.98 36.75
CA ASN A 97 -25.39 -27.73 35.85
C ASN A 97 -25.37 -27.13 34.48
N ASN A 98 -24.52 -27.64 33.61
CA ASN A 98 -24.57 -27.41 32.17
C ASN A 98 -25.82 -28.08 31.59
N ARG A 99 -26.97 -27.42 31.65
CA ARG A 99 -28.06 -27.74 30.74
C ARG A 99 -27.61 -27.24 29.36
N ARG A 100 -27.10 -28.13 28.51
CA ARG A 100 -26.92 -27.91 27.08
C ARG A 100 -28.28 -27.45 26.54
N PRO A 101 -28.34 -26.33 25.75
CA PRO A 101 -29.52 -26.04 24.98
C PRO A 101 -29.74 -27.21 24.02
N GLN A 102 -30.93 -27.80 24.04
CA GLN A 102 -31.32 -28.75 23.01
C GLN A 102 -31.13 -28.09 21.67
N LYS A 103 -30.30 -28.67 20.79
CA LYS A 103 -30.23 -28.33 19.37
C LYS A 103 -31.65 -28.46 18.83
N ARG A 104 -32.28 -27.34 18.51
CA ARG A 104 -33.36 -27.32 17.55
C ARG A 104 -32.68 -27.60 16.22
N ASP A 105 -32.91 -28.78 15.70
CA ASP A 105 -32.57 -29.14 14.32
C ASP A 105 -33.40 -28.26 13.39
N ALA A 106 -32.87 -27.07 13.05
CA ALA A 106 -33.21 -26.38 11.82
C ALA A 106 -32.08 -26.70 10.84
N GLY A 107 -32.11 -27.91 10.33
CA GLY A 107 -31.20 -28.38 9.29
C GLY A 107 -31.47 -27.66 7.98
N ILE A 108 -31.03 -26.41 7.86
CA ILE A 108 -30.75 -25.84 6.55
C ILE A 108 -29.34 -26.34 6.21
N THR A 109 -29.26 -27.34 5.34
CA THR A 109 -27.98 -27.81 4.82
C THR A 109 -27.29 -26.65 4.11
N SER A 110 -25.97 -26.60 4.15
CA SER A 110 -25.18 -25.57 3.43
C SER A 110 -25.56 -25.47 1.95
N GLU A 111 -25.95 -26.60 1.33
CA GLU A 111 -26.49 -26.65 -0.03
C GLU A 111 -27.85 -25.95 -0.19
N ALA A 112 -28.76 -26.11 0.79
CA ALA A 112 -30.06 -25.44 0.72
C ALA A 112 -29.90 -23.91 0.87
N PHE A 113 -28.96 -23.47 1.70
CA PHE A 113 -28.61 -22.05 1.82
C PHE A 113 -27.98 -21.49 0.53
N LEU A 114 -27.08 -22.26 -0.08
CA LEU A 114 -26.45 -21.87 -1.34
C LEU A 114 -27.47 -21.83 -2.49
N ARG A 115 -28.35 -22.85 -2.62
CA ARG A 115 -29.42 -22.85 -3.61
C ARG A 115 -30.38 -21.67 -3.40
N HIS A 116 -30.80 -21.42 -2.18
CA HIS A 116 -31.69 -20.28 -1.89
C HIS A 116 -31.01 -18.94 -2.22
N ARG A 117 -29.71 -18.82 -1.94
CA ARG A 117 -28.91 -17.65 -2.33
C ARG A 117 -28.87 -17.47 -3.85
N ASP A 118 -28.67 -18.55 -4.60
CA ASP A 118 -28.57 -18.51 -6.06
C ASP A 118 -29.95 -18.30 -6.71
N GLU A 119 -31.01 -18.86 -6.14
CA GLU A 119 -32.40 -18.59 -6.56
C GLU A 119 -32.78 -17.12 -6.29
N VAL A 120 -32.40 -16.56 -5.14
CA VAL A 120 -32.62 -15.13 -4.82
C VAL A 120 -31.81 -14.23 -5.75
N LYS A 121 -30.56 -14.60 -6.08
CA LYS A 121 -29.75 -13.87 -7.09
C LYS A 121 -30.42 -13.92 -8.48
N GLN A 122 -30.90 -15.08 -8.93
CA GLN A 122 -31.55 -15.21 -10.23
C GLN A 122 -32.88 -14.45 -10.33
N VAL A 123 -33.69 -14.46 -9.28
CA VAL A 123 -34.96 -13.71 -9.24
C VAL A 123 -34.69 -12.19 -9.27
N ARG A 124 -33.69 -11.74 -8.55
CA ARG A 124 -33.30 -10.30 -8.52
C ARG A 124 -32.79 -9.83 -9.89
N VAL A 125 -31.90 -10.57 -10.53
CA VAL A 125 -31.36 -10.21 -11.86
C VAL A 125 -32.46 -10.15 -12.92
N GLN A 126 -33.44 -11.06 -12.88
CA GLN A 126 -34.54 -11.08 -13.84
C GLN A 126 -35.50 -9.88 -13.71
N ASP A 127 -35.72 -9.36 -12.48
CA ASP A 127 -36.61 -8.23 -12.30
C ASP A 127 -35.96 -6.89 -12.68
N PHE A 128 -34.70 -6.70 -12.41
CA PHE A 128 -33.99 -5.46 -12.78
C PHE A 128 -33.77 -5.33 -14.29
N THR A 129 -33.57 -6.44 -15.02
CA THR A 129 -33.44 -6.40 -16.49
C THR A 129 -34.68 -5.86 -17.19
N LYS A 130 -35.86 -5.97 -16.58
CA LYS A 130 -37.13 -5.39 -17.13
C LYS A 130 -37.11 -3.85 -17.10
N LEU A 131 -36.27 -3.21 -16.25
CA LEU A 131 -36.13 -1.76 -16.16
C LEU A 131 -35.18 -1.21 -17.23
N ILE A 132 -34.42 -2.06 -17.90
CA ILE A 132 -33.44 -1.69 -18.94
C ILE A 132 -34.17 -1.61 -20.27
N LYS A 133 -34.08 -0.44 -20.93
CA LYS A 133 -34.65 -0.26 -22.27
C LYS A 133 -33.83 -1.04 -23.30
N LYS A 134 -34.51 -1.57 -24.31
CA LYS A 134 -33.86 -2.25 -25.43
C LYS A 134 -32.86 -1.29 -26.10
N ASP A 135 -31.65 -1.75 -26.35
CA ASP A 135 -30.56 -1.01 -27.00
C ASP A 135 -30.02 0.18 -26.16
N GLU A 136 -30.34 0.26 -24.87
CA GLU A 136 -29.78 1.26 -23.98
C GLU A 136 -28.30 1.01 -23.69
N VAL A 137 -27.47 2.05 -23.88
CA VAL A 137 -26.04 1.98 -23.57
C VAL A 137 -25.82 2.44 -22.12
N PRO A 138 -25.30 1.57 -21.25
CA PRO A 138 -24.98 1.93 -19.89
C PRO A 138 -23.69 2.76 -19.82
N LEU A 139 -23.55 3.53 -18.75
CA LEU A 139 -22.25 3.94 -18.27
C LEU A 139 -21.69 2.77 -17.46
N ARG A 140 -20.41 2.47 -17.68
CA ARG A 140 -19.70 1.38 -17.01
C ARG A 140 -18.67 1.92 -16.05
N ILE A 141 -18.67 1.42 -14.83
CA ILE A 141 -17.60 1.61 -13.86
C ILE A 141 -16.88 0.29 -13.74
N ILE A 142 -15.58 0.31 -13.98
CA ILE A 142 -14.75 -0.88 -14.11
C ILE A 142 -13.54 -0.72 -13.20
N PRO A 143 -13.52 -1.37 -12.05
CA PRO A 143 -12.33 -1.41 -11.22
C PRO A 143 -11.27 -2.31 -11.87
N LEU A 144 -10.11 -1.77 -12.20
CA LEU A 144 -8.93 -2.54 -12.60
C LEU A 144 -8.09 -2.94 -11.39
N GLY A 145 -8.37 -2.35 -10.23
CA GLY A 145 -7.76 -2.60 -8.95
C GLY A 145 -8.47 -1.83 -7.85
N GLY A 146 -8.13 -2.09 -6.57
CA GLY A 146 -8.75 -1.44 -5.42
C GLY A 146 -10.13 -2.00 -5.04
N MET A 147 -10.51 -3.18 -5.56
CA MET A 147 -11.73 -3.86 -5.18
C MET A 147 -11.35 -5.15 -4.45
N GLU A 148 -11.89 -5.34 -3.24
CA GLU A 148 -11.55 -6.44 -2.31
C GLU A 148 -10.07 -6.52 -1.90
N GLN A 149 -9.37 -5.39 -1.98
CA GLN A 149 -7.98 -5.24 -1.56
C GLN A 149 -7.66 -3.80 -1.20
N VAL A 150 -6.57 -3.59 -0.47
CA VAL A 150 -5.98 -2.28 -0.19
C VAL A 150 -4.74 -2.13 -1.06
N GLY A 151 -4.83 -1.27 -2.08
CA GLY A 151 -3.76 -1.08 -3.07
C GLY A 151 -4.25 -1.16 -4.51
N ILE A 152 -3.36 -1.00 -5.46
CA ILE A 152 -3.60 -1.05 -6.92
C ILE A 152 -4.80 -0.18 -7.34
N ASN A 153 -5.01 0.97 -6.72
CA ASN A 153 -6.18 1.79 -7.04
C ASN A 153 -6.16 2.21 -8.51
N CYS A 154 -7.13 1.73 -9.27
CA CYS A 154 -7.33 2.11 -10.67
C CYS A 154 -8.77 1.80 -11.08
N THR A 155 -9.57 2.83 -11.32
CA THR A 155 -10.97 2.67 -11.72
C THR A 155 -11.26 3.42 -13.01
N ILE A 156 -11.98 2.78 -13.92
CA ILE A 156 -12.39 3.35 -15.20
C ILE A 156 -13.88 3.73 -15.15
N LEU A 157 -14.22 4.91 -15.65
CA LEU A 157 -15.58 5.26 -16.05
C LEU A 157 -15.63 5.35 -17.56
N GLU A 158 -16.44 4.51 -18.19
CA GLU A 158 -16.59 4.43 -19.65
C GLU A 158 -18.04 4.67 -20.08
N TYR A 159 -18.23 5.62 -21.00
CA TYR A 159 -19.49 5.80 -21.68
C TYR A 159 -19.25 5.98 -23.19
N LYS A 160 -19.70 5.01 -23.97
CA LYS A 160 -19.47 4.95 -25.42
C LYS A 160 -17.97 5.02 -25.75
N ASN A 161 -17.54 6.15 -26.34
CA ASN A 161 -16.14 6.37 -26.74
C ASN A 161 -15.35 7.28 -25.81
N ASP A 162 -15.88 7.60 -24.65
CA ASP A 162 -15.22 8.43 -23.67
C ASP A 162 -14.87 7.64 -22.43
N ILE A 163 -13.61 7.66 -22.05
CA ILE A 163 -13.05 6.99 -20.89
C ILE A 163 -12.33 8.01 -20.02
N ILE A 164 -12.61 8.00 -18.72
CA ILE A 164 -11.77 8.64 -17.70
C ILE A 164 -11.27 7.57 -16.74
N ILE A 165 -10.07 7.78 -16.24
CA ILE A 165 -9.40 6.88 -15.29
C ILE A 165 -9.21 7.63 -13.98
N ILE A 166 -9.46 6.97 -12.87
CA ILE A 166 -9.20 7.51 -11.52
C ILE A 166 -8.09 6.67 -10.91
N ASP A 167 -6.97 7.34 -10.62
CA ASP A 167 -5.75 6.80 -10.06
C ASP A 167 -5.07 5.70 -10.91
N ALA A 168 -3.84 5.35 -10.54
CA ALA A 168 -3.07 4.23 -11.06
C ALA A 168 -1.97 3.88 -10.05
N GLY A 169 -2.32 3.11 -9.05
CA GLY A 169 -1.48 2.78 -7.91
C GLY A 169 -0.86 1.40 -7.97
N ILE A 170 -0.09 1.08 -6.94
CA ILE A 170 0.53 -0.23 -6.73
C ILE A 170 -0.01 -0.90 -5.48
N GLU A 171 0.29 -2.20 -5.35
CA GLU A 171 0.25 -2.96 -4.12
C GLU A 171 1.60 -3.61 -3.89
N PHE A 172 2.11 -3.58 -2.66
CA PHE A 172 3.37 -4.22 -2.33
C PHE A 172 3.22 -5.74 -2.33
N ALA A 173 4.28 -6.43 -2.77
CA ALA A 173 4.31 -7.88 -2.75
C ALA A 173 4.24 -8.41 -1.31
N THR A 174 3.53 -9.54 -1.13
CA THR A 174 3.55 -10.27 0.15
C THR A 174 4.87 -11.06 0.30
N PRO A 175 5.25 -11.48 1.53
CA PRO A 175 6.47 -12.25 1.74
C PRO A 175 6.56 -13.54 0.90
N GLU A 176 5.42 -14.12 0.53
CA GLU A 176 5.32 -15.33 -0.28
C GLU A 176 5.61 -15.05 -1.77
N MET A 177 5.54 -13.79 -2.20
CA MET A 177 5.85 -13.38 -3.57
C MET A 177 7.35 -13.13 -3.75
N HIS A 178 8.16 -14.19 -3.61
CA HIS A 178 9.61 -14.13 -3.65
C HIS A 178 10.16 -13.41 -4.88
N GLY A 179 10.88 -12.29 -4.66
CA GLY A 179 11.52 -11.51 -5.71
C GLY A 179 10.60 -10.62 -6.53
N VAL A 180 9.34 -10.44 -6.12
CA VAL A 180 8.44 -9.41 -6.65
C VAL A 180 8.56 -8.17 -5.79
N ASP A 181 8.70 -7.00 -6.43
CA ASP A 181 8.78 -5.73 -5.72
C ASP A 181 7.38 -5.20 -5.38
N TYR A 182 6.48 -5.21 -6.35
CA TYR A 182 5.08 -4.76 -6.23
C TYR A 182 4.26 -5.21 -7.44
N MET A 183 2.95 -5.03 -7.33
CA MET A 183 1.99 -5.30 -8.39
C MET A 183 1.38 -3.99 -8.92
N ILE A 184 0.94 -4.00 -10.20
CA ILE A 184 0.27 -2.87 -10.86
C ILE A 184 -1.01 -3.34 -11.54
N PRO A 185 -1.96 -2.43 -11.87
CA PRO A 185 -3.17 -2.79 -12.61
C PRO A 185 -2.88 -3.36 -13.99
N ASP A 186 -3.64 -4.36 -14.41
CA ASP A 186 -3.67 -4.81 -15.80
C ASP A 186 -4.43 -3.80 -16.66
N ILE A 187 -3.74 -3.19 -17.61
CA ILE A 187 -4.28 -2.18 -18.50
C ILE A 187 -4.55 -2.67 -19.93
N ASN A 188 -4.52 -3.99 -20.18
CA ASN A 188 -4.74 -4.56 -21.51
C ASN A 188 -6.09 -4.12 -22.13
N TYR A 189 -7.09 -3.85 -21.29
CA TYR A 189 -8.34 -3.27 -21.74
C TYR A 189 -8.18 -1.85 -22.26
N LEU A 190 -7.39 -1.02 -21.59
CA LEU A 190 -7.16 0.38 -21.93
C LEU A 190 -6.25 0.54 -23.16
N THR A 191 -5.24 -0.31 -23.33
CA THR A 191 -4.31 -0.25 -24.48
C THR A 191 -5.04 -0.38 -25.79
N LYS A 192 -6.12 -1.21 -25.85
CA LYS A 192 -6.97 -1.38 -27.01
C LYS A 192 -7.87 -0.16 -27.28
N LYS A 193 -8.07 0.71 -26.29
CA LYS A 193 -8.98 1.85 -26.31
C LYS A 193 -8.30 3.18 -26.02
N LYS A 194 -6.98 3.28 -26.07
CA LYS A 194 -6.22 4.46 -25.65
C LYS A 194 -6.64 5.78 -26.30
N LYS A 195 -7.17 5.74 -27.52
CA LYS A 195 -7.74 6.94 -28.21
C LYS A 195 -9.02 7.47 -27.54
N ASN A 196 -9.68 6.68 -26.74
CA ASN A 196 -10.92 7.04 -26.05
C ASN A 196 -10.65 7.66 -24.67
N ILE A 197 -9.41 7.60 -24.17
CA ILE A 197 -9.03 8.13 -22.86
C ILE A 197 -9.04 9.66 -22.93
N ARG A 198 -9.88 10.30 -22.11
CA ARG A 198 -10.01 11.76 -22.01
C ARG A 198 -9.11 12.35 -20.93
N GLY A 199 -8.70 11.53 -19.97
CA GLY A 199 -7.74 11.93 -18.95
C GLY A 199 -7.68 10.95 -17.78
N ILE A 200 -6.66 11.14 -16.97
CA ILE A 200 -6.47 10.43 -15.69
C ILE A 200 -6.62 11.46 -14.59
N LEU A 201 -7.50 11.20 -13.63
CA LEU A 201 -7.75 12.01 -12.45
C LEU A 201 -6.97 11.41 -11.29
N ILE A 202 -6.15 12.22 -10.61
CA ILE A 202 -5.35 11.78 -9.47
C ILE A 202 -5.96 12.33 -8.19
N THR A 203 -6.32 11.45 -7.27
CA THR A 203 -6.92 11.83 -5.99
C THR A 203 -5.91 12.44 -5.03
N HIS A 204 -4.76 11.80 -4.87
CA HIS A 204 -3.67 12.25 -4.00
C HIS A 204 -2.34 11.53 -4.31
N GLY A 205 -1.29 11.83 -3.57
CA GLY A 205 0.08 11.43 -3.90
C GLY A 205 0.58 10.15 -3.22
N HIS A 206 -0.26 9.29 -2.67
CA HIS A 206 0.18 8.00 -2.12
C HIS A 206 0.53 7.00 -3.22
N LEU A 207 1.41 6.04 -2.88
CA LEU A 207 1.98 5.09 -3.85
C LEU A 207 0.93 4.18 -4.47
N ASP A 208 -0.04 3.75 -3.68
CA ASP A 208 -1.17 2.91 -4.08
C ASP A 208 -2.21 3.65 -4.94
N HIS A 209 -1.97 4.94 -5.25
CA HIS A 209 -2.76 5.77 -6.16
C HIS A 209 -1.97 6.29 -7.37
N ILE A 210 -0.64 6.43 -7.28
CA ILE A 210 0.13 7.08 -8.36
C ILE A 210 1.32 6.29 -8.90
N TRP A 211 1.82 5.27 -8.16
CA TRP A 211 3.14 4.71 -8.46
C TRP A 211 3.19 3.82 -9.71
N ALA A 212 2.03 3.30 -10.16
CA ALA A 212 1.95 2.55 -11.41
C ALA A 212 2.01 3.46 -12.65
N LEU A 213 1.81 4.79 -12.51
CA LEU A 213 1.81 5.73 -13.65
C LEU A 213 3.09 5.67 -14.49
N LYS A 214 4.25 5.46 -13.87
CA LYS A 214 5.53 5.31 -14.60
C LYS A 214 5.55 4.13 -15.58
N HIS A 215 4.74 3.09 -15.33
CA HIS A 215 4.60 1.93 -16.20
C HIS A 215 3.44 2.10 -17.19
N ILE A 216 2.35 2.70 -16.74
CA ILE A 216 1.09 2.78 -17.48
C ILE A 216 1.09 3.92 -18.51
N LEU A 217 1.65 5.07 -18.19
CA LEU A 217 1.61 6.24 -19.09
C LEU A 217 2.29 5.99 -20.44
N PRO A 218 3.47 5.35 -20.52
CA PRO A 218 4.09 5.02 -21.81
C PRO A 218 3.23 4.10 -22.68
N GLU A 219 2.57 3.11 -22.08
CA GLU A 219 1.68 2.15 -22.76
C GLU A 219 0.40 2.82 -23.30
N LEU A 220 -0.03 3.92 -22.69
CA LEU A 220 -1.23 4.66 -23.07
C LEU A 220 -0.97 5.92 -23.91
N ASP A 221 0.25 6.11 -24.46
CA ASP A 221 0.66 7.27 -25.25
C ASP A 221 0.57 8.61 -24.46
N PHE A 222 0.85 8.60 -23.17
CA PHE A 222 0.86 9.75 -22.26
C PHE A 222 -0.44 10.59 -22.33
N PRO A 223 -1.59 10.06 -21.91
CA PRO A 223 -2.81 10.84 -21.77
C PRO A 223 -2.62 11.98 -20.76
N MET A 224 -3.47 13.02 -20.83
CA MET A 224 -3.44 14.13 -19.87
C MET A 224 -3.74 13.63 -18.46
N ILE A 225 -2.92 14.00 -17.47
CA ILE A 225 -3.20 13.78 -16.04
C ILE A 225 -3.67 15.10 -15.40
N TYR A 226 -4.66 15.00 -14.52
CA TYR A 226 -5.20 16.10 -13.70
C TYR A 226 -4.80 15.84 -12.27
N VAL A 227 -4.01 16.72 -11.67
CA VAL A 227 -3.19 16.36 -10.52
C VAL A 227 -2.91 17.58 -9.63
N SER A 228 -2.71 17.38 -8.33
CA SER A 228 -2.22 18.41 -7.40
C SER A 228 -0.71 18.66 -7.57
N PRO A 229 -0.19 19.83 -7.11
CA PRO A 229 1.24 20.13 -7.18
C PRO A 229 2.14 19.10 -6.49
N LEU A 230 1.76 18.66 -5.30
CA LEU A 230 2.52 17.67 -4.53
C LEU A 230 2.53 16.32 -5.23
N SER A 231 1.35 15.83 -5.65
CA SER A 231 1.24 14.56 -6.37
C SER A 231 2.03 14.58 -7.68
N LEU A 232 2.01 15.69 -8.43
CA LEU A 232 2.84 15.85 -9.64
C LEU A 232 4.33 15.75 -9.32
N GLY A 233 4.78 16.38 -8.24
CA GLY A 233 6.18 16.29 -7.80
C GLY A 233 6.61 14.86 -7.49
N LEU A 234 5.75 14.09 -6.82
CA LEU A 234 5.98 12.68 -6.50
C LEU A 234 5.99 11.80 -7.76
N ILE A 235 5.03 11.99 -8.67
CA ILE A 235 4.97 11.28 -9.96
C ILE A 235 6.26 11.53 -10.76
N ARG A 236 6.67 12.78 -10.89
CA ARG A 236 7.90 13.14 -11.63
C ARG A 236 9.15 12.50 -11.06
N LYS A 237 9.23 12.36 -9.73
CA LYS A 237 10.36 11.68 -9.07
C LYS A 237 10.41 10.17 -9.33
N SER A 238 9.28 9.55 -9.64
CA SER A 238 9.20 8.14 -9.94
C SER A 238 9.56 7.79 -11.39
N MET A 239 9.49 8.77 -12.30
CA MET A 239 9.69 8.59 -13.73
C MET A 239 11.13 8.91 -14.15
N ASP A 240 11.59 8.27 -15.20
CA ASP A 240 12.85 8.64 -15.83
C ASP A 240 12.77 9.99 -16.58
N GLU A 241 13.93 10.52 -16.96
CA GLU A 241 13.99 11.84 -17.61
C GLU A 241 13.29 11.87 -18.99
N LYS A 242 13.32 10.75 -19.72
CA LYS A 242 12.71 10.62 -21.04
C LYS A 242 11.19 10.71 -20.95
N ASP A 243 10.61 9.97 -20.02
CA ASP A 243 9.16 9.91 -19.82
C ASP A 243 8.64 11.17 -19.15
N ASN A 244 9.39 11.77 -18.24
CA ASN A 244 9.09 13.09 -17.68
C ASN A 244 8.93 14.19 -18.74
N LYS A 245 9.70 14.14 -19.83
CA LYS A 245 9.59 15.10 -20.95
C LYS A 245 8.30 14.91 -21.76
N GLN A 246 7.71 13.74 -21.75
CA GLN A 246 6.48 13.40 -22.47
C GLN A 246 5.22 13.62 -21.63
N LEU A 247 5.39 13.78 -20.32
CA LEU A 247 4.29 13.88 -19.36
C LEU A 247 3.41 15.11 -19.67
N LYS A 248 2.14 14.85 -19.97
CA LYS A 248 1.10 15.86 -20.15
C LYS A 248 0.28 15.98 -18.87
N TYR A 249 0.20 17.17 -18.31
CA TYR A 249 -0.51 17.38 -17.05
C TYR A 249 -1.21 18.72 -16.99
N LYS A 250 -2.25 18.78 -16.17
CA LYS A 250 -2.87 20.03 -15.69
C LYS A 250 -2.89 19.98 -14.17
N ILE A 251 -2.27 20.99 -13.53
CA ILE A 251 -2.47 21.22 -12.10
C ILE A 251 -3.89 21.73 -11.92
N VAL A 252 -4.62 21.15 -10.96
CA VAL A 252 -6.00 21.49 -10.68
C VAL A 252 -6.15 22.11 -9.30
N ASP A 253 -7.06 23.08 -9.22
CA ASP A 253 -7.47 23.75 -7.98
C ASP A 253 -8.88 23.28 -7.60
N PRO A 254 -9.05 22.57 -6.47
CA PRO A 254 -10.36 22.11 -6.01
C PRO A 254 -11.39 23.24 -5.79
N ASP A 255 -10.92 24.46 -5.53
CA ASP A 255 -11.80 25.60 -5.29
C ASP A 255 -12.35 26.23 -6.59
N MET A 256 -11.64 26.07 -7.72
CA MET A 256 -11.89 26.83 -8.97
C MET A 256 -12.17 25.95 -10.20
N ASP A 257 -11.59 24.75 -10.28
CA ASP A 257 -11.61 23.98 -11.51
C ASP A 257 -12.86 23.09 -11.67
N ILE A 258 -13.44 23.16 -12.87
CA ILE A 258 -14.39 22.21 -13.42
C ILE A 258 -13.82 21.69 -14.73
N LEU A 259 -13.72 20.37 -14.89
CA LEU A 259 -13.10 19.73 -16.03
C LEU A 259 -14.18 19.19 -16.98
N LYS A 260 -14.00 19.42 -18.29
CA LYS A 260 -14.80 18.78 -19.34
C LYS A 260 -13.98 17.72 -20.04
N LEU A 261 -14.35 16.47 -19.87
CA LEU A 261 -13.63 15.27 -20.31
C LEU A 261 -14.55 14.41 -21.19
N GLY A 262 -14.67 14.76 -22.47
CA GLY A 262 -15.65 14.16 -23.36
C GLY A 262 -17.08 14.43 -22.87
N VAL A 263 -17.85 13.37 -22.61
CA VAL A 263 -19.22 13.48 -22.07
C VAL A 263 -19.26 13.78 -20.58
N PHE A 264 -18.13 13.69 -19.87
CA PHE A 264 -18.04 13.89 -18.43
C PHE A 264 -17.77 15.34 -18.10
N THR A 265 -18.46 15.87 -17.10
CA THR A 265 -18.09 17.13 -16.43
C THR A 265 -17.71 16.78 -14.99
N VAL A 266 -16.47 17.05 -14.62
CA VAL A 266 -15.91 16.68 -13.33
C VAL A 266 -15.74 17.93 -12.47
N GLU A 267 -16.42 17.97 -11.34
CA GLU A 267 -16.25 18.94 -10.29
C GLU A 267 -15.33 18.35 -9.21
N ILE A 268 -14.31 19.12 -8.81
CA ILE A 268 -13.28 18.68 -7.86
C ILE A 268 -13.59 19.32 -6.51
N PHE A 269 -13.41 18.59 -5.41
CA PHE A 269 -13.54 19.13 -4.07
C PHE A 269 -12.52 18.54 -3.10
N ARG A 270 -12.11 19.33 -2.11
CA ARG A 270 -11.08 18.98 -1.16
C ARG A 270 -11.61 18.04 -0.09
N VAL A 271 -10.77 17.07 0.26
CA VAL A 271 -10.93 16.18 1.42
C VAL A 271 -9.68 16.22 2.28
N ASN A 272 -9.74 15.69 3.50
CA ASN A 272 -8.56 15.53 4.33
C ASN A 272 -8.11 14.07 4.32
N HIS A 273 -6.81 13.90 4.30
CA HIS A 273 -6.12 12.64 4.45
C HIS A 273 -4.80 12.88 5.21
N ASN A 274 -3.89 11.92 5.30
CA ASN A 274 -2.59 12.11 5.95
C ASN A 274 -1.50 12.67 5.00
N ILE A 275 -1.88 12.99 3.76
CA ILE A 275 -1.07 13.72 2.78
C ILE A 275 -1.83 14.97 2.32
N PRO A 276 -1.15 16.13 2.17
CA PRO A 276 -1.80 17.36 1.68
C PRO A 276 -2.37 17.25 0.29
N GLU A 277 -3.32 18.13 -0.03
CA GLU A 277 -3.92 18.30 -1.36
C GLU A 277 -4.77 17.10 -1.84
N SER A 278 -5.28 16.30 -0.93
CA SER A 278 -6.21 15.22 -1.28
C SER A 278 -7.54 15.77 -1.79
N MET A 279 -8.06 15.17 -2.86
CA MET A 279 -9.26 15.64 -3.54
C MET A 279 -10.12 14.49 -4.03
N TRP A 280 -11.44 14.77 -4.19
CA TRP A 280 -12.41 13.85 -4.76
C TRP A 280 -13.12 14.47 -5.95
N PHE A 281 -13.93 13.64 -6.60
CA PHE A 281 -14.56 13.99 -7.86
C PHE A 281 -16.07 13.74 -7.82
N ALA A 282 -16.84 14.79 -8.16
CA ALA A 282 -18.23 14.65 -8.53
C ALA A 282 -18.31 14.66 -10.06
N ILE A 283 -18.73 13.54 -10.64
CA ILE A 283 -18.66 13.28 -12.08
C ILE A 283 -20.07 13.28 -12.63
N HIS A 284 -20.44 14.38 -13.28
CA HIS A 284 -21.67 14.48 -14.04
C HIS A 284 -21.55 13.72 -15.34
N SER A 285 -22.42 12.76 -15.54
CA SER A 285 -22.45 11.88 -16.69
C SER A 285 -23.83 11.84 -17.34
N PRO A 286 -23.98 11.31 -18.56
CA PRO A 286 -25.28 11.09 -19.18
C PRO A 286 -26.22 10.14 -18.40
N LYS A 287 -25.70 9.42 -17.40
CA LYS A 287 -26.45 8.45 -16.57
C LYS A 287 -26.60 8.89 -15.12
N GLY A 288 -26.34 10.17 -14.84
CA GLY A 288 -26.46 10.77 -13.54
C GLY A 288 -25.14 11.16 -12.90
N LEU A 289 -25.23 11.70 -11.70
CA LEU A 289 -24.09 12.17 -10.91
C LEU A 289 -23.46 11.01 -10.13
N ILE A 290 -22.16 10.82 -10.30
CA ILE A 290 -21.37 9.85 -9.57
C ILE A 290 -20.42 10.61 -8.67
N VAL A 291 -20.37 10.26 -7.39
CA VAL A 291 -19.37 10.79 -6.45
C VAL A 291 -18.42 9.68 -6.08
N THR A 292 -17.12 9.97 -6.19
CA THR A 292 -16.06 9.01 -5.83
C THR A 292 -15.34 9.49 -4.58
N ALA A 293 -15.30 8.63 -3.58
CA ALA A 293 -14.68 8.89 -2.29
C ALA A 293 -13.64 7.83 -1.99
N TRP A 294 -12.41 8.09 -2.42
CA TRP A 294 -11.23 7.29 -2.08
C TRP A 294 -10.76 7.65 -0.66
N ASP A 295 -9.50 7.64 -0.40
CA ASP A 295 -8.94 7.86 0.93
C ASP A 295 -9.34 9.20 1.54
N TYR A 296 -9.94 9.16 2.72
CA TYR A 296 -10.34 10.35 3.45
C TYR A 296 -10.52 10.14 4.94
N LYS A 297 -10.45 11.21 5.67
CA LYS A 297 -11.04 11.36 7.01
C LYS A 297 -11.75 12.71 7.11
N ILE A 298 -12.64 12.88 8.07
CA ILE A 298 -13.25 14.16 8.35
C ILE A 298 -12.45 14.82 9.47
N ASP A 299 -11.65 15.82 9.12
CA ASP A 299 -10.87 16.60 10.07
C ASP A 299 -11.26 18.09 9.97
N HIS A 300 -11.92 18.59 11.00
CA HIS A 300 -12.31 20.00 11.06
C HIS A 300 -11.17 20.94 11.40
N THR A 301 -10.06 20.39 11.90
CA THR A 301 -8.87 21.14 12.30
C THR A 301 -7.61 20.44 11.81
N PRO A 302 -7.45 20.25 10.48
CA PRO A 302 -6.26 19.64 9.93
C PRO A 302 -5.05 20.51 10.25
N ALA A 303 -3.88 19.87 10.42
CA ALA A 303 -2.70 20.59 10.87
C ALA A 303 -2.07 21.46 9.78
N ILE A 304 -2.23 21.08 8.51
CA ILE A 304 -1.44 21.63 7.40
C ILE A 304 -2.31 22.12 6.24
N ASP A 305 -3.38 21.39 5.94
CA ASP A 305 -4.26 21.70 4.81
C ASP A 305 -5.49 22.50 5.27
N LYS A 306 -6.28 22.99 4.31
CA LYS A 306 -7.62 23.53 4.62
C LYS A 306 -8.53 22.37 5.03
N PRO A 307 -9.54 22.61 5.89
CA PRO A 307 -10.57 21.60 6.16
C PRO A 307 -11.24 21.09 4.88
N ALA A 308 -11.79 19.87 4.96
CA ALA A 308 -12.61 19.31 3.88
C ALA A 308 -13.76 20.26 3.50
N ASP A 309 -14.10 20.33 2.23
CA ASP A 309 -15.14 21.24 1.72
C ASP A 309 -16.54 20.69 1.95
N ILE A 310 -16.92 20.62 3.23
CA ILE A 310 -18.23 20.12 3.69
C ILE A 310 -19.39 20.85 3.00
N TRP A 311 -19.25 22.18 2.78
CA TRP A 311 -20.28 22.96 2.12
C TRP A 311 -20.48 22.52 0.66
N LYS A 312 -19.40 22.34 -0.09
CA LYS A 312 -19.44 21.88 -1.48
C LYS A 312 -19.99 20.46 -1.58
N MET A 313 -19.58 19.57 -0.67
CA MET A 313 -20.11 18.21 -0.56
C MET A 313 -21.64 18.23 -0.33
N SER A 314 -22.11 19.05 0.62
CA SER A 314 -23.54 19.17 0.92
C SER A 314 -24.33 19.74 -0.27
N ARG A 315 -23.76 20.71 -1.02
CA ARG A 315 -24.37 21.24 -2.24
C ARG A 315 -24.46 20.16 -3.32
N ILE A 316 -23.39 19.40 -3.56
CA ILE A 316 -23.38 18.27 -4.50
C ILE A 316 -24.47 17.25 -4.10
N GLY A 317 -24.62 16.97 -2.82
CA GLY A 317 -25.68 16.08 -2.32
C GLY A 317 -27.11 16.55 -2.59
N GLN A 318 -27.33 17.84 -2.90
CA GLN A 318 -28.65 18.37 -3.32
C GLN A 318 -28.93 18.13 -4.81
N GLU A 319 -27.92 17.75 -5.61
CA GLU A 319 -28.03 17.54 -7.05
C GLU A 319 -28.45 16.09 -7.42
N TRP A 320 -28.95 15.30 -6.48
CA TRP A 320 -29.29 13.90 -6.66
C TRP A 320 -28.11 13.03 -7.08
N VAL A 321 -27.34 12.58 -6.09
CA VAL A 321 -26.25 11.64 -6.31
C VAL A 321 -26.79 10.26 -6.70
N ARG A 322 -26.55 9.89 -7.94
CA ARG A 322 -27.01 8.59 -8.47
C ARG A 322 -26.24 7.43 -7.87
N LEU A 323 -24.92 7.55 -7.79
CA LEU A 323 -24.04 6.55 -7.18
C LEU A 323 -22.96 7.24 -6.35
N PHE A 324 -22.80 6.78 -5.13
CA PHE A 324 -21.68 7.13 -4.28
C PHE A 324 -20.77 5.92 -4.08
N MET A 325 -19.51 6.05 -4.44
CA MET A 325 -18.46 5.04 -4.25
C MET A 325 -17.61 5.46 -3.06
N GLY A 326 -17.70 4.71 -1.95
CA GLY A 326 -17.03 5.08 -0.69
C GLY A 326 -16.03 4.04 -0.21
N GLU A 327 -14.84 4.49 0.25
CA GLU A 327 -13.81 3.63 0.81
C GLU A 327 -14.28 2.85 2.04
N SER A 328 -13.60 1.73 2.34
CA SER A 328 -14.01 0.80 3.40
C SER A 328 -12.93 0.51 4.45
N THR A 329 -11.73 1.04 4.30
CA THR A 329 -10.53 0.69 5.08
C THR A 329 -10.76 0.63 6.60
N ASN A 330 -11.44 1.63 7.17
CA ASN A 330 -11.75 1.66 8.60
C ASN A 330 -13.25 1.46 8.93
N ALA A 331 -14.04 0.92 8.01
CA ALA A 331 -15.47 0.71 8.21
C ALA A 331 -15.81 -0.24 9.38
N ALA A 332 -14.88 -1.11 9.78
CA ALA A 332 -15.05 -1.97 10.95
C ALA A 332 -14.76 -1.25 12.29
N LYS A 333 -14.12 -0.07 12.27
CA LYS A 333 -13.71 0.66 13.48
C LYS A 333 -14.78 1.67 13.90
N PRO A 334 -15.27 1.63 15.17
CA PRO A 334 -16.29 2.56 15.65
C PRO A 334 -15.76 3.99 15.86
N GLY A 335 -16.68 4.95 15.92
CA GLY A 335 -16.38 6.36 16.23
C GLY A 335 -15.87 7.15 15.04
N HIS A 336 -15.19 8.26 15.33
CA HIS A 336 -14.57 9.18 14.39
C HIS A 336 -13.04 9.00 14.34
N SER A 337 -12.44 9.43 13.27
CA SER A 337 -10.98 9.57 13.17
C SER A 337 -10.51 10.77 14.02
N ILE A 338 -9.35 10.60 14.69
CA ILE A 338 -8.77 11.64 15.54
C ILE A 338 -8.22 12.77 14.66
N SER A 339 -8.43 14.05 15.08
CA SER A 339 -7.88 15.18 14.36
C SER A 339 -6.35 15.25 14.45
N GLU A 340 -5.71 15.59 13.33
CA GLU A 340 -4.25 15.81 13.26
C GLU A 340 -3.76 16.91 14.21
N LYS A 341 -4.62 17.86 14.55
CA LYS A 341 -4.29 18.88 15.55
C LYS A 341 -4.04 18.29 16.94
N ILE A 342 -4.85 17.31 17.36
CA ILE A 342 -4.68 16.63 18.65
C ILE A 342 -3.34 15.88 18.66
N ILE A 343 -3.09 15.12 17.61
CA ILE A 343 -1.83 14.41 17.45
C ILE A 343 -0.63 15.36 17.49
N GLY A 344 -0.73 16.47 16.74
CA GLY A 344 0.32 17.51 16.75
C GLY A 344 0.57 18.12 18.13
N GLN A 345 -0.48 18.31 18.95
CA GLN A 345 -0.34 18.81 20.32
C GLN A 345 0.36 17.78 21.22
N ASN A 346 0.04 16.50 21.08
CA ASN A 346 0.67 15.43 21.84
C ASN A 346 2.16 15.31 21.48
N LEU A 347 2.49 15.30 20.19
CA LEU A 347 3.86 15.29 19.71
C LEU A 347 4.63 16.52 20.18
N ASP A 348 4.03 17.71 20.10
CA ASP A 348 4.62 18.96 20.56
C ASP A 348 4.98 18.89 22.07
N SER A 349 4.10 18.29 22.89
CA SER A 349 4.37 18.12 24.33
C SER A 349 5.53 17.16 24.59
N ILE A 350 5.59 16.02 23.89
CA ILE A 350 6.70 15.06 24.00
C ILE A 350 8.02 15.72 23.61
N ILE A 351 8.05 16.42 22.46
CA ILE A 351 9.27 17.07 21.93
C ILE A 351 9.75 18.19 22.85
N ARG A 352 8.82 18.96 23.46
CA ARG A 352 9.11 20.03 24.43
C ARG A 352 9.76 19.48 25.70
N ASP A 353 9.18 18.43 26.26
CA ASP A 353 9.52 17.98 27.62
C ASP A 353 10.70 17.00 27.64
N CYS A 354 10.98 16.31 26.55
CA CYS A 354 12.11 15.39 26.43
C CYS A 354 13.45 16.16 26.37
N LYS A 355 14.41 15.75 27.21
CA LYS A 355 15.78 16.30 27.24
C LYS A 355 16.82 15.34 26.63
N LYS A 356 16.37 14.29 26.02
CA LYS A 356 17.16 13.23 25.39
C LYS A 356 17.13 13.38 23.87
N ARG A 357 17.90 12.55 23.16
CA ARG A 357 17.73 12.39 21.70
C ARG A 357 16.38 11.76 21.44
N ILE A 358 15.66 12.26 20.45
CA ILE A 358 14.36 11.71 20.03
C ILE A 358 14.52 11.10 18.64
N ILE A 359 14.15 9.85 18.49
CA ILE A 359 14.08 9.14 17.22
C ILE A 359 12.61 8.91 16.91
N VAL A 360 12.08 9.52 15.87
CA VAL A 360 10.68 9.38 15.46
C VAL A 360 10.58 8.51 14.21
N SER A 361 9.89 7.39 14.33
CA SER A 361 9.59 6.56 13.17
C SER A 361 8.15 6.80 12.69
N THR A 362 8.04 7.10 11.40
CA THR A 362 6.75 7.34 10.72
C THR A 362 6.86 7.01 9.23
N PHE A 363 5.73 6.88 8.56
CA PHE A 363 5.72 6.70 7.10
C PHE A 363 6.29 7.91 6.38
N ALA A 364 7.19 7.70 5.43
CA ALA A 364 7.73 8.79 4.60
C ALA A 364 6.66 9.45 3.72
N SER A 365 5.56 8.76 3.46
CA SER A 365 4.40 9.25 2.73
C SER A 365 3.45 10.10 3.59
N ASN A 366 3.51 9.97 4.93
CA ASN A 366 2.75 10.80 5.86
C ASN A 366 3.41 12.19 6.00
N ILE A 367 3.36 12.95 4.91
CA ILE A 367 3.98 14.27 4.78
C ILE A 367 3.45 15.22 5.84
N GLY A 368 2.16 15.14 6.15
CA GLY A 368 1.54 15.94 7.19
C GLY A 368 2.21 15.77 8.55
N ARG A 369 2.46 14.54 8.96
CA ARG A 369 3.15 14.22 10.21
C ARG A 369 4.59 14.69 10.21
N VAL A 370 5.32 14.47 9.11
CA VAL A 370 6.71 14.92 8.97
C VAL A 370 6.81 16.45 9.14
N MET A 371 5.87 17.19 8.57
CA MET A 371 5.82 18.66 8.73
C MET A 371 5.56 19.08 10.18
N GLN A 372 4.57 18.46 10.85
CA GLN A 372 4.31 18.73 12.28
C GLN A 372 5.55 18.47 13.15
N LEU A 373 6.26 17.37 12.91
CA LEU A 373 7.48 17.03 13.63
C LEU A 373 8.59 18.06 13.39
N ILE A 374 8.79 18.49 12.16
CA ILE A 374 9.77 19.51 11.81
C ILE A 374 9.44 20.85 12.48
N ASP A 375 8.18 21.28 12.42
CA ASP A 375 7.74 22.52 13.04
C ASP A 375 7.95 22.51 14.56
N SER A 376 7.60 21.42 15.23
CA SER A 376 7.84 21.24 16.67
C SER A 376 9.35 21.21 17.00
N ALA A 377 10.16 20.52 16.19
CA ALA A 377 11.61 20.49 16.39
C ALA A 377 12.22 21.89 16.31
N VAL A 378 11.86 22.65 15.28
CA VAL A 378 12.34 24.03 15.10
C VAL A 378 11.89 24.92 16.27
N LYS A 379 10.64 24.81 16.71
CA LYS A 379 10.07 25.53 17.84
C LYS A 379 10.87 25.32 19.13
N TYR A 380 11.35 24.09 19.36
CA TYR A 380 12.15 23.74 20.55
C TYR A 380 13.66 23.67 20.28
N ASN A 381 14.11 24.30 19.19
CA ASN A 381 15.53 24.44 18.85
C ASN A 381 16.26 23.11 18.66
N ARG A 382 15.55 22.08 18.16
CA ARG A 382 16.14 20.78 17.78
C ARG A 382 16.50 20.80 16.30
N VAL A 383 17.63 20.22 15.95
CA VAL A 383 18.03 19.94 14.57
C VAL A 383 17.43 18.62 14.16
N VAL A 384 16.78 18.60 13.01
CA VAL A 384 16.15 17.42 12.43
C VAL A 384 17.15 16.70 11.54
N PHE A 385 17.43 15.45 11.85
CA PHE A 385 18.22 14.56 11.02
C PHE A 385 17.31 13.58 10.32
N LEU A 386 17.39 13.51 8.99
CA LEU A 386 16.58 12.62 8.17
C LEU A 386 17.35 11.34 7.88
N ALA A 387 16.78 10.21 8.28
CA ALA A 387 17.31 8.90 7.97
C ALA A 387 16.45 8.25 6.89
N TRP A 388 17.11 7.76 5.83
CA TRP A 388 16.55 7.08 4.68
C TRP A 388 16.21 7.98 3.47
N ARG A 389 16.46 7.42 2.28
CA ARG A 389 16.38 8.17 1.01
C ARG A 389 14.98 8.70 0.70
N SER A 390 13.92 7.92 0.93
CA SER A 390 12.54 8.36 0.68
C SER A 390 12.16 9.57 1.54
N MET A 391 12.51 9.55 2.84
CA MET A 391 12.27 10.65 3.76
C MET A 391 12.98 11.94 3.31
N ILE A 392 14.27 11.83 2.99
CA ILE A 392 15.07 12.96 2.49
C ILE A 392 14.46 13.54 1.21
N ASN A 393 14.07 12.67 0.26
CA ASN A 393 13.53 13.10 -1.02
C ASN A 393 12.16 13.79 -0.88
N ASN A 394 11.29 13.28 0.00
CA ASN A 394 9.97 13.85 0.22
C ASN A 394 10.07 15.21 0.94
N VAL A 395 10.90 15.30 1.97
CA VAL A 395 11.15 16.59 2.66
C VAL A 395 11.72 17.63 1.69
N LYS A 396 12.69 17.25 0.86
CA LYS A 396 13.25 18.14 -0.17
C LYS A 396 12.18 18.62 -1.16
N LEU A 397 11.30 17.74 -1.63
CA LEU A 397 10.19 18.13 -2.49
C LEU A 397 9.26 19.12 -1.80
N CYS A 398 8.93 18.89 -0.52
CA CYS A 398 8.08 19.78 0.26
C CYS A 398 8.73 21.15 0.49
N GLN A 399 10.06 21.22 0.61
CA GLN A 399 10.81 22.48 0.65
C GLN A 399 10.74 23.21 -0.72
N GLU A 400 10.95 22.50 -1.82
CA GLU A 400 10.88 23.04 -3.19
C GLU A 400 9.50 23.61 -3.51
N LEU A 401 8.42 22.94 -3.06
CA LEU A 401 7.04 23.37 -3.22
C LEU A 401 6.60 24.43 -2.19
N GLY A 402 7.43 24.72 -1.20
CA GLY A 402 7.16 25.75 -0.18
C GLY A 402 6.23 25.32 0.95
N TYR A 403 6.00 24.01 1.14
CA TYR A 403 5.29 23.47 2.30
C TYR A 403 6.13 23.54 3.57
N ILE A 404 7.43 23.23 3.47
CA ILE A 404 8.38 23.29 4.59
C ILE A 404 9.23 24.56 4.42
N LYS A 405 9.07 25.51 5.36
CA LYS A 405 9.78 26.79 5.38
C LYS A 405 10.60 26.93 6.64
N VAL A 406 11.71 26.22 6.69
CA VAL A 406 12.63 26.26 7.85
C VAL A 406 14.05 26.64 7.40
N PRO A 407 14.88 27.20 8.29
CA PRO A 407 16.26 27.48 7.95
C PRO A 407 17.00 26.21 7.51
N PRO A 408 17.79 26.25 6.43
CA PRO A 408 18.43 25.06 5.86
C PRO A 408 19.29 24.28 6.86
N GLN A 409 19.90 24.96 7.86
CA GLN A 409 20.72 24.33 8.88
C GLN A 409 19.92 23.48 9.90
N MET A 410 18.60 23.62 9.94
CA MET A 410 17.73 22.90 10.87
C MET A 410 17.32 21.52 10.38
N ILE A 411 17.52 21.22 9.09
CA ILE A 411 17.24 19.89 8.51
C ILE A 411 18.48 19.40 7.78
N ARG A 412 18.94 18.19 8.13
CA ARG A 412 20.13 17.57 7.54
C ARG A 412 19.89 16.07 7.31
N PRO A 413 20.57 15.45 6.34
CA PRO A 413 20.72 14.00 6.34
C PRO A 413 21.47 13.56 7.61
N ILE A 414 21.17 12.36 8.10
CA ILE A 414 21.93 11.78 9.21
C ILE A 414 23.39 11.57 8.80
N GLY A 415 24.32 11.91 9.71
CA GLY A 415 25.75 11.81 9.47
C GLY A 415 26.53 11.93 10.78
N PRO A 416 27.88 11.92 10.74
CA PRO A 416 28.75 11.94 11.93
C PRO A 416 28.60 13.17 12.83
N ASP A 417 27.99 14.23 12.33
CA ASP A 417 27.72 15.46 13.08
C ASP A 417 26.60 15.33 14.13
N VAL A 418 25.80 14.23 14.05
CA VAL A 418 24.79 13.92 15.07
C VAL A 418 25.40 13.77 16.44
N GLU A 419 26.55 13.06 16.56
CA GLU A 419 27.21 12.79 17.83
C GLU A 419 27.92 14.00 18.44
N GLN A 420 28.08 15.09 17.66
CA GLN A 420 28.73 16.31 18.09
C GLN A 420 27.80 17.32 18.75
N MET A 421 26.48 17.02 18.77
CA MET A 421 25.45 17.91 19.29
C MET A 421 24.94 17.44 20.66
N PRO A 422 24.49 18.36 21.53
CA PRO A 422 23.79 17.97 22.76
C PRO A 422 22.53 17.18 22.46
N ASP A 423 22.26 16.11 23.21
CA ASP A 423 21.12 15.19 23.03
C ASP A 423 19.77 15.91 22.91
N GLU A 424 19.55 16.93 23.74
CA GLU A 424 18.32 17.74 23.72
C GLU A 424 18.12 18.55 22.43
N ARG A 425 19.16 18.66 21.61
CA ARG A 425 19.16 19.36 20.32
C ARG A 425 18.94 18.42 19.13
N ILE A 426 18.87 17.12 19.36
CA ILE A 426 18.80 16.11 18.30
C ILE A 426 17.38 15.58 18.19
N MET A 427 16.84 15.57 16.96
CA MET A 427 15.68 14.79 16.57
C MET A 427 15.96 14.08 15.26
N ILE A 428 15.79 12.76 15.23
CA ILE A 428 15.95 11.94 14.03
C ILE A 428 14.56 11.53 13.54
N ILE A 429 14.24 11.78 12.28
CA ILE A 429 13.01 11.28 11.64
C ILE A 429 13.41 10.18 10.66
N CYS A 430 12.84 9.00 10.85
CA CYS A 430 13.20 7.81 10.08
C CYS A 430 11.96 7.03 9.61
N THR A 431 12.19 6.05 8.74
CA THR A 431 11.23 5.01 8.34
C THR A 431 11.48 3.74 9.14
N GLY A 432 10.58 2.75 9.00
CA GLY A 432 10.75 1.42 9.59
C GLY A 432 9.79 1.10 10.71
N SER A 433 8.73 1.89 10.88
CA SER A 433 7.70 1.64 11.88
C SER A 433 6.86 0.38 11.62
N GLN A 434 7.00 -0.25 10.45
CA GLN A 434 6.35 -1.51 10.08
C GLN A 434 7.27 -2.73 10.19
N GLY A 435 8.49 -2.56 10.72
CA GLY A 435 9.44 -3.66 10.88
C GLY A 435 10.09 -4.13 9.57
N GLU A 436 10.07 -3.30 8.50
CA GLU A 436 10.68 -3.65 7.22
C GLU A 436 12.20 -3.87 7.38
N GLU A 437 12.71 -5.02 6.98
CA GLU A 437 14.07 -5.51 7.24
C GLU A 437 15.18 -4.50 6.89
N PHE A 438 15.03 -3.77 5.78
CA PHE A 438 16.05 -2.83 5.33
C PHE A 438 15.75 -1.38 5.71
N SER A 439 14.74 -1.12 6.53
CA SER A 439 14.38 0.22 6.96
C SER A 439 15.37 0.84 7.95
N ALA A 440 15.28 2.16 8.14
CA ALA A 440 16.23 2.86 9.01
C ALA A 440 16.10 2.42 10.47
N LEU A 441 14.88 2.36 11.03
CA LEU A 441 14.69 2.01 12.45
C LEU A 441 15.08 0.56 12.74
N VAL A 442 14.72 -0.40 11.88
CA VAL A 442 15.11 -1.81 12.04
C VAL A 442 16.64 -1.97 11.99
N ARG A 443 17.30 -1.24 11.10
CA ARG A 443 18.77 -1.24 11.08
C ARG A 443 19.40 -0.56 12.29
N MET A 444 18.74 0.44 12.88
CA MET A 444 19.17 1.05 14.14
C MET A 444 18.94 0.08 15.31
N SER A 445 17.81 -0.63 15.38
CA SER A 445 17.50 -1.58 16.45
C SER A 445 18.43 -2.80 16.45
N THR A 446 18.85 -3.24 15.26
CA THR A 446 19.83 -4.36 15.09
C THR A 446 21.29 -3.88 15.08
N ASN A 447 21.54 -2.60 15.32
CA ASN A 447 22.88 -1.98 15.30
C ASN A 447 23.65 -2.17 13.97
N THR A 448 22.91 -2.23 12.85
CA THR A 448 23.46 -2.37 11.48
C THR A 448 23.38 -1.07 10.66
N TYR A 449 22.85 0.01 11.25
CA TYR A 449 22.83 1.33 10.61
C TYR A 449 24.22 1.97 10.70
N LYS A 450 24.80 2.32 9.53
CA LYS A 450 26.22 2.67 9.40
C LYS A 450 26.64 3.94 10.16
N ASP A 451 25.79 4.97 10.15
CA ASP A 451 26.16 6.32 10.55
C ASP A 451 25.53 6.75 11.89
N PHE A 452 24.86 5.83 12.59
CA PHE A 452 24.21 6.13 13.87
C PHE A 452 23.91 4.86 14.66
N SER A 453 24.11 4.90 15.98
CA SER A 453 23.74 3.83 16.91
C SER A 453 22.84 4.37 18.03
N LEU A 454 21.83 3.56 18.40
CA LEU A 454 20.95 3.85 19.50
C LEU A 454 21.69 3.71 20.85
N SER A 455 21.35 4.56 21.81
CA SER A 455 21.84 4.54 23.18
C SER A 455 20.68 4.28 24.15
N PRO A 456 20.95 3.67 25.33
CA PRO A 456 19.92 3.49 26.38
C PRO A 456 19.30 4.80 26.88
N THR A 457 19.92 5.94 26.57
CA THR A 457 19.38 7.27 26.92
C THR A 457 18.42 7.83 25.88
N ASP A 458 18.24 7.17 24.73
CA ASP A 458 17.38 7.65 23.66
C ASP A 458 15.90 7.40 23.93
N VAL A 459 15.06 8.18 23.25
CA VAL A 459 13.61 7.97 23.19
C VAL A 459 13.22 7.65 21.76
N VAL A 460 12.59 6.50 21.53
CA VAL A 460 12.03 6.11 20.25
C VAL A 460 10.53 6.32 20.27
N LEU A 461 10.04 7.18 19.38
CA LEU A 461 8.63 7.48 19.22
C LEU A 461 8.08 6.80 17.95
N LEU A 462 7.14 5.86 18.12
CA LEU A 462 6.49 5.14 17.03
C LEU A 462 5.19 5.87 16.65
N SER A 463 5.27 6.75 15.63
CA SER A 463 4.12 7.54 15.17
C SER A 463 3.45 6.90 13.96
N SER A 464 2.99 5.64 14.14
CA SER A 464 2.24 4.87 13.13
C SER A 464 1.47 3.73 13.80
N HIS A 465 0.38 3.29 13.19
CA HIS A 465 -0.23 1.99 13.53
C HIS A 465 0.42 0.86 12.74
N THR A 466 0.40 -0.34 13.32
CA THR A 466 0.78 -1.55 12.61
C THR A 466 -0.24 -1.87 11.52
N ILE A 467 0.23 -2.05 10.29
CA ILE A 467 -0.59 -2.51 9.17
C ILE A 467 -0.84 -4.02 9.35
N PRO A 468 -2.08 -4.51 9.15
CA PRO A 468 -2.36 -5.94 9.20
C PRO A 468 -1.39 -6.74 8.31
N GLY A 469 -0.81 -7.81 8.89
CA GLY A 469 0.24 -8.60 8.25
C GLY A 469 1.67 -8.25 8.67
N ASN A 470 1.90 -7.07 9.26
CA ASN A 470 3.22 -6.64 9.75
C ASN A 470 3.39 -6.82 11.27
N GLU A 471 2.48 -7.51 11.97
CA GLU A 471 2.50 -7.64 13.42
C GLU A 471 3.80 -8.28 13.91
N LYS A 472 4.24 -9.36 13.28
CA LYS A 472 5.45 -10.08 13.69
C LYS A 472 6.72 -9.24 13.51
N PRO A 473 7.00 -8.66 12.33
CA PRO A 473 8.13 -7.75 12.13
C PRO A 473 8.16 -6.57 13.10
N VAL A 474 7.00 -5.97 13.39
CA VAL A 474 6.89 -4.85 14.34
C VAL A 474 7.23 -5.31 15.76
N ILE A 475 6.70 -6.46 16.20
CA ILE A 475 7.01 -7.02 17.53
C ILE A 475 8.51 -7.33 17.64
N ASP A 476 9.13 -7.92 16.63
CA ASP A 476 10.55 -8.22 16.63
C ASP A 476 11.39 -6.96 16.77
N MET A 477 11.09 -5.92 15.99
CA MET A 477 11.73 -4.60 16.10
C MET A 477 11.57 -3.98 17.49
N ILE A 478 10.37 -4.03 18.08
CA ILE A 478 10.13 -3.52 19.44
C ILE A 478 10.96 -4.31 20.46
N ASN A 479 11.06 -5.64 20.33
CA ASN A 479 11.89 -6.46 21.20
C ASN A 479 13.38 -6.08 21.12
N ASP A 480 13.89 -5.83 19.90
CA ASP A 480 15.26 -5.36 19.71
C ASP A 480 15.49 -4.00 20.39
N LEU A 481 14.55 -3.06 20.25
CA LEU A 481 14.63 -1.76 20.94
C LEU A 481 14.62 -1.92 22.46
N ILE A 482 13.80 -2.81 23.02
CA ILE A 482 13.76 -3.13 24.45
C ILE A 482 15.12 -3.71 24.91
N HIS A 483 15.73 -4.58 24.14
CA HIS A 483 17.06 -5.14 24.44
C HIS A 483 18.14 -4.06 24.47
N LEU A 484 18.03 -3.02 23.66
CA LEU A 484 18.90 -1.83 23.70
C LEU A 484 18.59 -0.91 24.88
N LYS A 485 17.52 -1.18 25.64
CA LYS A 485 17.07 -0.39 26.81
C LYS A 485 16.68 1.06 26.46
N VAL A 486 16.28 1.33 25.24
CA VAL A 486 15.73 2.62 24.85
C VAL A 486 14.31 2.79 25.38
N GLU A 487 13.92 4.01 25.67
CA GLU A 487 12.55 4.35 26.04
C GLU A 487 11.69 4.37 24.77
N ILE A 488 10.55 3.67 24.76
CA ILE A 488 9.64 3.61 23.63
C ILE A 488 8.34 4.31 24.01
N ILE A 489 7.83 5.15 23.12
CA ILE A 489 6.52 5.80 23.22
C ILE A 489 5.73 5.42 21.96
N ASP A 490 4.55 4.87 22.12
CA ASP A 490 3.67 4.48 21.02
C ASP A 490 2.23 4.95 21.24
N ASP A 491 1.32 4.52 20.38
CA ASP A 491 -0.09 4.91 20.41
C ASP A 491 -0.88 4.32 21.61
N ASN A 492 -0.30 3.35 22.35
CA ASN A 492 -0.86 2.85 23.58
C ASN A 492 -0.59 3.79 24.77
N ASP A 493 0.47 4.55 24.73
CA ASP A 493 0.85 5.50 25.78
C ASP A 493 0.13 6.84 25.60
N LEU A 494 0.06 7.33 24.35
CA LEU A 494 -0.54 8.61 24.01
C LEU A 494 -0.93 8.59 22.53
N ASP A 495 -2.05 9.21 22.16
CA ASP A 495 -2.44 9.37 20.76
C ASP A 495 -1.34 10.11 19.97
N VAL A 496 -0.40 9.38 19.40
CA VAL A 496 0.72 9.89 18.58
C VAL A 496 0.55 9.61 17.10
N HIS A 497 -0.51 8.90 16.74
CA HIS A 497 -0.88 8.62 15.36
C HIS A 497 -2.39 8.75 15.15
N SER A 498 -2.77 9.14 13.94
CA SER A 498 -4.16 9.10 13.44
C SER A 498 -4.17 8.48 12.06
N SER A 499 -5.11 7.57 11.83
CA SER A 499 -5.34 7.01 10.51
C SER A 499 -5.72 8.11 9.51
N GLY A 500 -5.32 7.94 8.25
CA GLY A 500 -5.77 8.77 7.14
C GLY A 500 -7.20 8.47 6.69
N HIS A 501 -7.80 7.36 7.16
CA HIS A 501 -9.08 6.84 6.71
C HIS A 501 -10.19 7.06 7.73
N GLY A 502 -11.39 7.37 7.22
CA GLY A 502 -12.59 7.61 8.01
C GLY A 502 -13.10 6.36 8.72
N LYS A 503 -13.52 6.50 10.00
CA LYS A 503 -14.17 5.46 10.76
C LYS A 503 -15.69 5.45 10.50
N GLN A 504 -16.44 4.60 11.20
CA GLN A 504 -17.88 4.42 10.97
C GLN A 504 -18.69 5.71 10.94
N GLU A 505 -18.45 6.63 11.89
CA GLU A 505 -19.22 7.87 11.97
C GLU A 505 -18.83 8.87 10.85
N ASP A 506 -17.57 8.83 10.40
CA ASP A 506 -17.12 9.62 9.25
C ASP A 506 -17.81 9.13 7.97
N ILE A 507 -17.92 7.80 7.78
CA ILE A 507 -18.61 7.17 6.64
C ILE A 507 -20.10 7.54 6.66
N LYS A 508 -20.77 7.45 7.83
CA LYS A 508 -22.20 7.85 7.98
C LYS A 508 -22.40 9.32 7.65
N MET A 509 -21.48 10.18 8.07
CA MET A 509 -21.54 11.61 7.77
C MET A 509 -21.47 11.87 6.27
N MET A 510 -20.62 11.17 5.54
CA MET A 510 -20.54 11.28 4.08
C MET A 510 -21.83 10.80 3.40
N MET A 511 -22.38 9.67 3.82
CA MET A 511 -23.67 9.18 3.31
C MET A 511 -24.80 10.17 3.60
N ALA A 512 -24.81 10.78 4.78
CA ALA A 512 -25.82 11.79 5.13
C ALA A 512 -25.71 13.07 4.29
N MET A 513 -24.49 13.48 3.91
CA MET A 513 -24.26 14.63 3.04
C MET A 513 -24.68 14.38 1.60
N PHE A 514 -24.27 13.24 1.02
CA PHE A 514 -24.53 12.94 -0.38
C PHE A 514 -25.91 12.32 -0.64
N LYS A 515 -26.51 11.64 0.33
CA LYS A 515 -27.82 10.95 0.21
C LYS A 515 -27.95 10.18 -1.11
N PRO A 516 -27.05 9.26 -1.41
CA PRO A 516 -27.01 8.63 -2.71
C PRO A 516 -28.20 7.68 -2.91
N GLU A 517 -28.64 7.56 -4.17
CA GLU A 517 -29.65 6.55 -4.55
C GLU A 517 -29.05 5.14 -4.50
N TYR A 518 -27.82 4.98 -5.02
CA TYR A 518 -27.04 3.74 -4.99
C TYR A 518 -25.72 3.98 -4.28
N TYR A 519 -25.22 2.95 -3.61
CA TYR A 519 -23.95 2.98 -2.91
C TYR A 519 -23.04 1.82 -3.33
N ALA A 520 -21.74 2.06 -3.48
CA ALA A 520 -20.73 1.04 -3.73
C ALA A 520 -19.61 1.13 -2.70
N PRO A 521 -19.55 0.22 -1.71
CA PRO A 521 -18.37 0.05 -0.88
C PRO A 521 -17.18 -0.38 -1.74
N ILE A 522 -16.16 0.45 -1.80
CA ILE A 522 -14.92 0.19 -2.54
C ILE A 522 -13.73 0.21 -1.58
N TYR A 523 -12.56 -0.13 -2.07
CA TYR A 523 -11.26 0.00 -1.41
C TYR A 523 -11.23 -0.57 0.02
N GLY A 524 -10.72 -1.78 0.14
CA GLY A 524 -10.61 -2.56 1.38
C GLY A 524 -10.93 -4.02 1.16
N ASP A 525 -10.45 -4.84 2.08
CA ASP A 525 -10.72 -6.28 2.08
C ASP A 525 -12.20 -6.59 2.16
N THR A 526 -12.59 -7.79 1.78
CA THR A 526 -13.99 -8.27 1.79
C THR A 526 -14.69 -7.97 3.11
N PHE A 527 -14.04 -8.20 4.27
CA PHE A 527 -14.66 -7.95 5.58
C PHE A 527 -14.90 -6.46 5.85
N MET A 528 -14.00 -5.57 5.38
CA MET A 528 -14.13 -4.11 5.50
C MET A 528 -15.29 -3.59 4.66
N ARG A 529 -15.39 -4.05 3.40
CA ARG A 529 -16.49 -3.71 2.50
C ARG A 529 -17.85 -4.20 3.01
N HIS A 530 -17.90 -5.40 3.61
CA HIS A 530 -19.10 -5.90 4.27
C HIS A 530 -19.47 -5.12 5.54
N ALA A 531 -18.49 -4.62 6.30
CA ALA A 531 -18.75 -3.70 7.41
C ALA A 531 -19.34 -2.37 6.89
N ASN A 532 -18.79 -1.83 5.81
CA ASN A 532 -19.28 -0.62 5.15
C ASN A 532 -20.70 -0.81 4.59
N LYS A 533 -21.00 -1.95 3.96
CA LYS A 533 -22.36 -2.32 3.56
C LYS A 533 -23.35 -2.28 4.72
N LYS A 534 -22.98 -2.80 5.91
CA LYS A 534 -23.83 -2.74 7.11
C LYS A 534 -24.08 -1.29 7.56
N ILE A 535 -23.05 -0.43 7.44
CA ILE A 535 -23.23 1.00 7.71
C ILE A 535 -24.26 1.61 6.75
N ALA A 536 -24.14 1.33 5.44
CA ALA A 536 -25.05 1.83 4.42
C ALA A 536 -26.50 1.41 4.70
N ILE A 537 -26.74 0.14 5.06
CA ILE A 537 -28.06 -0.36 5.46
C ILE A 537 -28.56 0.38 6.70
N SER A 538 -27.71 0.66 7.68
CA SER A 538 -28.06 1.43 8.88
C SER A 538 -28.45 2.89 8.56
N MET A 539 -27.96 3.41 7.43
CA MET A 539 -28.26 4.74 6.89
C MET A 539 -29.44 4.72 5.90
N TRP A 540 -30.26 3.67 5.93
CA TRP A 540 -31.48 3.49 5.14
C TRP A 540 -31.27 3.31 3.63
N ILE A 541 -30.07 2.93 3.19
CA ILE A 541 -29.83 2.49 1.82
C ILE A 541 -30.29 1.02 1.71
N SER A 542 -31.21 0.76 0.80
CA SER A 542 -31.75 -0.59 0.58
C SER A 542 -30.63 -1.55 0.12
N ASP A 543 -30.66 -2.80 0.58
CA ASP A 543 -29.63 -3.80 0.24
C ASP A 543 -29.47 -3.97 -1.27
N GLU A 544 -30.55 -3.88 -2.02
CA GLU A 544 -30.60 -3.95 -3.48
C GLU A 544 -29.95 -2.77 -4.20
N ASN A 545 -29.82 -1.61 -3.50
CA ASN A 545 -29.16 -0.41 -4.00
C ASN A 545 -27.68 -0.36 -3.62
N ILE A 546 -27.14 -1.43 -3.01
CA ILE A 546 -25.73 -1.51 -2.67
C ILE A 546 -24.99 -2.40 -3.66
N MET A 547 -24.13 -1.76 -4.44
CA MET A 547 -23.33 -2.44 -5.48
C MET A 547 -22.08 -3.07 -4.83
N MET A 548 -21.97 -4.39 -4.91
CA MET A 548 -20.87 -5.15 -4.33
C MET A 548 -20.17 -6.01 -5.39
N PRO A 549 -19.35 -5.43 -6.28
CA PRO A 549 -18.50 -6.25 -7.14
C PRO A 549 -17.63 -7.19 -6.28
N GLU A 550 -17.56 -8.46 -6.69
CA GLU A 550 -16.85 -9.50 -5.91
C GLU A 550 -15.37 -9.60 -6.27
N GLU A 551 -14.94 -8.95 -7.36
CA GLU A 551 -13.56 -8.97 -7.85
C GLU A 551 -13.25 -7.76 -8.74
N ASN A 552 -11.97 -7.48 -8.93
CA ASN A 552 -11.54 -6.53 -9.94
C ASN A 552 -11.97 -6.98 -11.33
N GLY A 553 -12.32 -6.05 -12.20
CA GLY A 553 -12.84 -6.31 -13.53
C GLY A 553 -14.36 -6.53 -13.60
N GLN A 554 -15.05 -6.79 -12.50
CA GLN A 554 -16.52 -6.87 -12.49
C GLN A 554 -17.12 -5.48 -12.63
N ILE A 555 -18.11 -5.36 -13.54
CA ILE A 555 -18.61 -4.07 -14.02
C ILE A 555 -19.82 -3.62 -13.22
N ILE A 556 -19.86 -2.38 -12.78
CA ILE A 556 -21.09 -1.70 -12.34
C ILE A 556 -21.64 -0.96 -13.57
N GLU A 557 -22.88 -1.29 -13.98
CA GLU A 557 -23.56 -0.69 -15.14
C GLU A 557 -24.67 0.26 -14.65
N LEU A 558 -24.59 1.53 -15.07
CA LEU A 558 -25.63 2.55 -14.79
C LEU A 558 -26.49 2.74 -16.04
N TYR A 559 -27.75 2.41 -15.91
CA TYR A 559 -28.81 2.66 -16.89
C TYR A 559 -29.68 3.84 -16.44
N ASP A 560 -30.63 4.32 -17.28
CA ASP A 560 -31.51 5.43 -16.92
C ASP A 560 -32.30 5.16 -15.63
N ASN A 561 -32.81 3.95 -15.47
CA ASN A 561 -33.75 3.59 -14.41
C ASN A 561 -33.15 2.71 -13.30
N VAL A 562 -31.94 2.14 -13.49
CA VAL A 562 -31.36 1.19 -12.55
C VAL A 562 -29.83 1.19 -12.61
N VAL A 563 -29.21 0.85 -11.49
CA VAL A 563 -27.77 0.53 -11.40
C VAL A 563 -27.66 -0.92 -10.99
N ILE A 564 -26.81 -1.67 -11.66
CA ILE A 564 -26.60 -3.09 -11.38
C ILE A 564 -25.12 -3.45 -11.32
N THR A 565 -24.78 -4.43 -10.50
CA THR A 565 -23.52 -5.15 -10.62
C THR A 565 -23.72 -6.20 -11.71
N SER A 566 -23.01 -6.07 -12.82
CA SER A 566 -23.16 -6.95 -14.00
C SER A 566 -22.50 -8.30 -13.77
N ASP A 567 -23.07 -9.36 -14.37
CA ASP A 567 -22.40 -10.67 -14.45
C ASP A 567 -21.21 -10.64 -15.45
N LYS A 568 -21.12 -9.58 -16.25
CA LYS A 568 -20.00 -9.37 -17.18
C LYS A 568 -18.79 -8.87 -16.42
N LYS A 569 -17.66 -9.45 -16.71
CA LYS A 569 -16.37 -9.02 -16.16
C LYS A 569 -15.31 -8.92 -17.25
N ILE A 570 -14.36 -8.05 -17.04
CA ILE A 570 -13.13 -8.02 -17.82
C ILE A 570 -12.16 -8.98 -17.13
N LYS A 571 -11.62 -9.93 -17.89
CA LYS A 571 -10.54 -10.76 -17.38
C LYS A 571 -9.32 -9.86 -17.17
N LEU A 572 -8.84 -9.81 -15.96
CA LEU A 572 -7.63 -9.11 -15.55
C LEU A 572 -6.58 -10.12 -15.12
N ASP A 573 -5.34 -9.86 -15.50
CA ASP A 573 -4.19 -10.61 -15.04
C ASP A 573 -3.49 -9.84 -13.90
N ILE A 574 -2.75 -10.56 -13.04
CA ILE A 574 -1.89 -9.91 -12.06
C ILE A 574 -0.59 -9.51 -12.79
N VAL A 575 -0.26 -8.21 -12.78
CA VAL A 575 0.98 -7.71 -13.37
C VAL A 575 1.99 -7.46 -12.27
N MET A 576 3.00 -8.30 -12.19
CA MET A 576 4.07 -8.24 -11.19
C MET A 576 5.25 -7.46 -11.73
N ILE A 577 5.86 -6.66 -10.89
CA ILE A 577 7.11 -5.93 -11.19
C ILE A 577 8.24 -6.58 -10.39
N ASP A 578 9.31 -6.96 -11.10
CA ASP A 578 10.49 -7.58 -10.55
C ASP A 578 11.72 -6.86 -11.10
N GLY A 579 12.39 -6.07 -10.27
CA GLY A 579 13.56 -5.32 -10.66
C GLY A 579 13.32 -4.41 -11.88
N LYS A 580 13.68 -4.89 -13.07
CA LYS A 580 13.53 -4.13 -14.32
C LYS A 580 12.42 -4.64 -15.24
N GLY A 581 11.77 -5.75 -14.88
CA GLY A 581 10.78 -6.42 -15.73
C GLY A 581 9.34 -6.23 -15.29
N GLN A 582 8.43 -6.20 -16.27
CA GLN A 582 7.00 -6.41 -16.05
C GLN A 582 6.66 -7.84 -16.42
N TRP A 583 5.96 -8.54 -15.54
CA TRP A 583 5.56 -9.93 -15.74
C TRP A 583 4.03 -10.03 -15.70
N HIS A 584 3.43 -10.43 -16.80
CA HIS A 584 2.04 -10.88 -16.81
C HIS A 584 1.93 -12.30 -16.25
N MET A 585 0.79 -12.74 -15.82
CA MET A 585 0.51 -13.93 -15.00
C MET A 585 1.00 -15.31 -15.50
N SER A 586 1.64 -15.41 -16.65
CA SER A 586 2.55 -16.54 -16.94
C SER A 586 3.65 -16.73 -15.88
N GLY A 587 3.71 -15.79 -14.93
CA GLY A 587 4.52 -15.81 -13.72
C GLY A 587 4.03 -16.75 -12.61
N GLU A 588 2.84 -17.35 -12.65
CA GLU A 588 2.42 -18.33 -11.64
C GLU A 588 3.42 -19.49 -11.56
N TYR A 589 3.93 -19.90 -12.67
CA TYR A 589 5.02 -20.84 -12.79
C TYR A 589 6.31 -20.41 -12.12
N VAL A 590 6.73 -19.17 -12.39
CA VAL A 590 7.95 -18.60 -11.82
C VAL A 590 7.78 -18.44 -10.33
N MET A 591 6.62 -18.00 -9.87
CA MET A 591 6.31 -17.82 -8.45
C MET A 591 6.29 -19.15 -7.71
N LYS A 592 5.63 -20.17 -8.27
CA LYS A 592 5.63 -21.53 -7.70
C LYS A 592 7.03 -22.12 -7.63
N ALA A 593 7.83 -21.93 -8.68
CA ALA A 593 9.21 -22.38 -8.70
C ALA A 593 10.06 -21.66 -7.65
N ARG A 594 9.92 -20.33 -7.52
CA ARG A 594 10.60 -19.53 -6.49
C ARG A 594 10.18 -19.95 -5.08
N GLY A 595 8.90 -20.21 -4.85
CA GLY A 595 8.37 -20.72 -3.57
C GLY A 595 9.01 -22.05 -3.19
N ILE A 596 9.00 -23.04 -4.09
CA ILE A 596 9.65 -24.34 -3.84
C ILE A 596 11.15 -24.18 -3.56
N MET A 597 11.85 -23.32 -4.32
CA MET A 597 13.28 -23.07 -4.07
C MET A 597 13.54 -22.40 -2.74
N ALA A 598 12.67 -21.51 -2.29
CA ALA A 598 12.79 -20.81 -1.02
C ALA A 598 12.49 -21.71 0.19
N GLU A 599 11.48 -22.58 0.09
CA GLU A 599 11.02 -23.44 1.17
C GLU A 599 11.83 -24.73 1.28
N ASP A 600 12.05 -25.42 0.15
CA ASP A 600 12.60 -26.77 0.09
C ASP A 600 14.00 -26.85 -0.55
N GLY A 601 14.46 -25.75 -1.16
CA GLY A 601 15.74 -25.67 -1.82
C GLY A 601 15.74 -26.28 -3.23
N VAL A 602 16.96 -26.43 -3.81
CA VAL A 602 17.17 -26.95 -5.17
C VAL A 602 18.20 -28.05 -5.17
N VAL A 603 17.97 -29.09 -6.00
CA VAL A 603 18.90 -30.19 -6.25
C VAL A 603 19.06 -30.37 -7.75
N ALA A 604 20.26 -30.13 -8.27
CA ALA A 604 20.62 -30.35 -9.67
C ALA A 604 21.36 -31.68 -9.81
N LEU A 605 20.94 -32.49 -10.78
CA LEU A 605 21.62 -33.78 -11.14
C LEU A 605 22.04 -33.71 -12.59
N ILE A 606 23.33 -33.95 -12.84
CA ILE A 606 23.90 -33.94 -14.18
C ILE A 606 24.27 -35.37 -14.58
N PHE A 607 23.55 -35.89 -15.58
CA PHE A 607 23.78 -37.20 -16.18
C PHE A 607 24.62 -37.02 -17.44
N LYS A 608 25.85 -37.49 -17.41
CA LYS A 608 26.74 -37.48 -18.57
C LYS A 608 26.59 -38.79 -19.35
N VAL A 609 26.07 -38.70 -20.56
CA VAL A 609 25.56 -39.84 -21.34
C VAL A 609 26.27 -39.89 -22.68
N ASP A 610 26.68 -41.08 -23.10
CA ASP A 610 27.26 -41.30 -24.44
C ASP A 610 26.17 -41.08 -25.52
N THR A 611 26.52 -40.32 -26.56
CA THR A 611 25.58 -39.97 -27.64
C THR A 611 25.03 -41.16 -28.42
N LYS A 612 25.86 -42.21 -28.57
CA LYS A 612 25.54 -43.42 -29.38
C LYS A 612 24.91 -44.52 -28.54
N THR A 613 25.56 -44.88 -27.41
CA THR A 613 25.09 -46.00 -26.57
C THR A 613 24.03 -45.60 -25.56
N LYS A 614 23.90 -44.31 -25.33
CA LYS A 614 23.03 -43.75 -24.27
C LYS A 614 23.39 -44.22 -22.85
N GLU A 615 24.56 -44.81 -22.66
CA GLU A 615 25.03 -45.24 -21.35
C GLU A 615 25.64 -44.09 -20.57
N LEU A 616 25.59 -44.17 -19.23
CA LEU A 616 26.27 -43.21 -18.36
C LEU A 616 27.80 -43.34 -18.54
N VAL A 617 28.45 -42.26 -18.93
CA VAL A 617 29.88 -42.19 -19.14
C VAL A 617 30.64 -42.03 -17.83
N TRP A 618 30.08 -41.23 -16.90
CA TRP A 618 30.64 -40.96 -15.58
C TRP A 618 29.60 -41.04 -14.49
N ASN A 619 30.07 -40.86 -13.25
CA ASN A 619 29.15 -40.73 -12.12
C ASN A 619 28.25 -39.50 -12.30
N ILE A 620 26.97 -39.64 -11.89
CA ILE A 620 26.03 -38.55 -11.85
C ILE A 620 26.59 -37.49 -10.90
N GLN A 621 26.72 -36.26 -11.38
CA GLN A 621 27.11 -35.13 -10.54
C GLN A 621 25.86 -34.57 -9.88
N ILE A 622 25.98 -34.16 -8.60
CA ILE A 622 24.91 -33.60 -7.82
C ILE A 622 25.37 -32.34 -7.12
N GLU A 623 24.56 -31.30 -7.20
CA GLU A 623 24.73 -30.05 -6.45
C GLU A 623 23.40 -29.68 -5.81
N SER A 624 23.44 -29.10 -4.62
CA SER A 624 22.24 -28.61 -3.94
C SER A 624 22.48 -27.29 -3.19
N ARG A 625 21.43 -26.52 -3.04
CA ARG A 625 21.40 -25.28 -2.23
C ARG A 625 20.09 -25.20 -1.47
N GLY A 626 20.15 -24.74 -0.21
CA GLY A 626 18.97 -24.56 0.64
C GLY A 626 18.20 -25.84 0.98
N PHE A 627 18.77 -27.03 0.73
CA PHE A 627 18.05 -28.31 0.76
C PHE A 627 18.23 -29.07 2.08
N VAL A 628 19.46 -29.30 2.52
CA VAL A 628 19.81 -30.03 3.74
C VAL A 628 20.97 -29.39 4.48
N TYR A 629 21.13 -29.71 5.78
CA TYR A 629 22.23 -29.20 6.58
C TYR A 629 23.59 -29.75 6.10
N SER A 630 24.64 -28.95 6.25
CA SER A 630 25.97 -29.22 5.72
C SER A 630 26.54 -30.58 6.13
N TRP A 631 26.24 -31.08 7.32
CA TRP A 631 26.72 -32.38 7.83
C TRP A 631 26.00 -33.57 7.22
N GLU A 632 24.80 -33.41 6.69
CA GLU A 632 24.02 -34.49 6.05
C GLU A 632 24.19 -34.55 4.53
N VAL A 633 24.63 -33.45 3.92
CA VAL A 633 24.71 -33.29 2.46
C VAL A 633 25.36 -34.51 1.79
N LYS A 634 26.54 -34.98 2.27
CA LYS A 634 27.30 -36.07 1.64
C LYS A 634 26.53 -37.39 1.65
N SER A 635 25.88 -37.73 2.77
CA SER A 635 25.12 -38.97 2.90
C SER A 635 23.87 -38.95 2.00
N ILE A 636 23.13 -37.85 2.03
CA ILE A 636 21.89 -37.71 1.26
C ILE A 636 22.19 -37.62 -0.25
N HIS A 637 23.22 -36.88 -0.66
CA HIS A 637 23.66 -36.84 -2.05
C HIS A 637 24.02 -38.22 -2.56
N THR A 638 24.74 -39.05 -1.77
CA THR A 638 25.09 -40.43 -2.15
C THR A 638 23.83 -41.25 -2.41
N GLN A 639 22.85 -41.22 -1.50
CA GLN A 639 21.59 -41.96 -1.66
C GLN A 639 20.79 -41.50 -2.90
N ILE A 640 20.72 -40.19 -3.14
CA ILE A 640 20.04 -39.60 -4.30
C ILE A 640 20.71 -40.07 -5.60
N VAL A 641 22.05 -40.01 -5.68
CA VAL A 641 22.81 -40.42 -6.86
C VAL A 641 22.68 -41.92 -7.13
N GLU A 642 22.72 -42.75 -6.10
CA GLU A 642 22.54 -44.20 -6.22
C GLU A 642 21.14 -44.55 -6.73
N PHE A 643 20.13 -43.91 -6.15
CA PHE A 643 18.73 -44.09 -6.60
C PHE A 643 18.55 -43.63 -8.06
N ALA A 644 19.00 -42.42 -8.40
CA ALA A 644 18.89 -41.85 -9.74
C ALA A 644 19.60 -42.73 -10.78
N ARG A 645 20.80 -43.28 -10.45
CA ARG A 645 21.55 -44.21 -11.30
C ARG A 645 20.79 -45.52 -11.53
N ALA A 646 20.23 -46.11 -10.46
CA ALA A 646 19.48 -47.36 -10.55
C ALA A 646 18.27 -47.20 -11.47
N LYS A 647 17.55 -46.07 -11.33
CA LYS A 647 16.37 -45.73 -12.16
C LYS A 647 16.75 -45.46 -13.61
N TYR A 648 17.80 -44.68 -13.86
CA TYR A 648 18.26 -44.43 -15.22
C TYR A 648 18.60 -45.72 -15.94
N ASN A 649 19.40 -46.60 -15.33
CA ASN A 649 19.81 -47.88 -15.92
C ASN A 649 18.62 -48.84 -16.11
N GLY A 650 17.62 -48.80 -15.20
CA GLY A 650 16.39 -49.61 -15.31
C GLY A 650 15.52 -49.15 -16.48
N ASN A 651 15.37 -47.86 -16.67
CA ASN A 651 14.58 -47.27 -17.75
C ASN A 651 15.23 -47.45 -19.12
N GLN A 652 16.57 -47.38 -19.19
CA GLN A 652 17.33 -47.63 -20.41
C GLN A 652 17.11 -49.05 -20.93
N LYS A 653 17.06 -50.06 -20.05
CA LYS A 653 16.72 -51.44 -20.41
C LYS A 653 15.32 -51.59 -21.00
N LYS A 654 14.39 -50.66 -20.72
CA LYS A 654 13.04 -50.63 -21.27
C LYS A 654 12.93 -49.84 -22.58
N TRP A 655 14.07 -49.37 -23.15
CA TRP A 655 14.10 -48.57 -24.41
C TRP A 655 13.22 -47.30 -24.34
N MET A 656 13.17 -46.66 -23.16
CA MET A 656 12.41 -45.46 -22.93
C MET A 656 13.08 -44.25 -23.60
N ASP A 657 12.26 -43.36 -24.19
CA ASP A 657 12.79 -42.08 -24.69
C ASP A 657 13.42 -41.27 -23.56
N ILE A 658 14.37 -40.43 -23.91
CA ILE A 658 15.16 -39.67 -22.92
C ILE A 658 14.31 -38.69 -22.13
N LYS A 659 13.33 -38.02 -22.79
CA LYS A 659 12.45 -37.11 -22.11
C LYS A 659 11.54 -37.83 -21.11
N ASP A 660 10.99 -38.98 -21.53
CA ASP A 660 10.18 -39.81 -20.66
C ASP A 660 11.01 -40.38 -19.48
N ASN A 661 12.27 -40.72 -19.74
CA ASN A 661 13.18 -41.19 -18.70
C ASN A 661 13.46 -40.07 -17.66
N LEU A 662 13.69 -38.83 -18.12
CA LEU A 662 13.87 -37.66 -17.21
C LEU A 662 12.61 -37.41 -16.37
N ARG A 663 11.42 -37.42 -16.99
CA ARG A 663 10.17 -37.21 -16.28
C ARG A 663 9.96 -38.28 -15.20
N GLN A 664 10.11 -39.54 -15.56
CA GLN A 664 9.95 -40.63 -14.61
C GLN A 664 11.00 -40.59 -13.49
N ILE A 665 12.27 -40.28 -13.80
CA ILE A 665 13.32 -40.12 -12.79
C ILE A 665 12.96 -39.00 -11.84
N LYS A 666 12.47 -37.87 -12.35
CA LYS A 666 12.09 -36.72 -11.53
C LYS A 666 10.96 -37.07 -10.57
N GLU A 667 9.89 -37.72 -11.06
CA GLU A 667 8.74 -38.13 -10.25
C GLU A 667 9.14 -39.11 -9.14
N GLU A 668 9.79 -40.20 -9.53
CA GLU A 668 10.21 -41.26 -8.58
C GLU A 668 11.31 -40.78 -7.59
N LEU A 669 12.14 -39.86 -8.02
CA LEU A 669 13.16 -39.23 -7.17
C LEU A 669 12.48 -38.26 -6.17
N GLY A 670 11.46 -37.54 -6.61
CA GLY A 670 10.67 -36.69 -5.72
C GLY A 670 10.02 -37.50 -4.57
N GLU A 671 9.39 -38.63 -4.92
CA GLU A 671 8.83 -39.54 -3.92
C GLU A 671 9.90 -40.13 -2.98
N PHE A 672 11.06 -40.47 -3.52
CA PHE A 672 12.16 -41.01 -2.76
C PHE A 672 12.72 -39.98 -1.77
N VAL A 673 12.94 -38.74 -2.22
CA VAL A 673 13.44 -37.64 -1.39
C VAL A 673 12.42 -37.27 -0.33
N ALA A 674 11.12 -37.24 -0.67
CA ALA A 674 10.05 -36.99 0.29
C ALA A 674 10.04 -38.03 1.42
N LYS A 675 10.34 -39.29 1.12
CA LYS A 675 10.38 -40.37 2.15
C LYS A 675 11.58 -40.22 3.08
N ILE A 676 12.73 -39.70 2.61
CA ILE A 676 13.94 -39.59 3.46
C ILE A 676 13.95 -38.32 4.28
N ILE A 677 13.44 -37.20 3.72
CA ILE A 677 13.61 -35.86 4.30
C ILE A 677 12.28 -35.21 4.69
N GLY A 678 11.16 -35.73 4.19
CA GLY A 678 9.81 -35.20 4.48
C GLY A 678 9.41 -33.99 3.64
N ARG A 679 10.23 -33.58 2.63
CA ARG A 679 9.97 -32.46 1.73
C ARG A 679 10.59 -32.70 0.36
N VAL A 680 10.17 -31.96 -0.67
CA VAL A 680 10.57 -32.17 -2.05
C VAL A 680 11.20 -30.89 -2.60
N PRO A 681 12.55 -30.84 -2.73
CA PRO A 681 13.20 -29.67 -3.33
C PRO A 681 12.88 -29.59 -4.82
N MET A 682 13.19 -28.44 -5.42
CA MET A 682 13.17 -28.33 -6.88
C MET A 682 14.22 -29.27 -7.49
N LEU A 683 13.76 -30.35 -8.10
CA LEU A 683 14.62 -31.32 -8.76
C LEU A 683 14.88 -30.90 -10.19
N MET A 684 16.16 -30.77 -10.55
CA MET A 684 16.63 -30.38 -11.89
C MET A 684 17.53 -31.46 -12.49
N PRO A 685 16.97 -32.58 -13.01
CA PRO A 685 17.76 -33.57 -13.75
C PRO A 685 18.10 -33.03 -15.15
N MET A 686 19.36 -33.09 -15.52
CA MET A 686 19.90 -32.61 -16.81
C MET A 686 20.76 -33.68 -17.46
N PHE A 687 20.65 -33.84 -18.81
CA PHE A 687 21.53 -34.68 -19.58
C PHE A 687 22.57 -33.86 -20.33
N VAL A 688 23.82 -34.31 -20.27
CA VAL A 688 24.94 -33.80 -21.06
C VAL A 688 25.42 -34.95 -21.95
N TYR A 689 25.32 -34.75 -23.26
CA TYR A 689 25.75 -35.74 -24.24
C TYR A 689 27.25 -35.62 -24.49
N ILE A 690 27.94 -36.75 -24.48
CA ILE A 690 29.39 -36.81 -24.68
C ILE A 690 29.68 -37.83 -25.78
N ASN A 691 30.49 -37.42 -26.75
CA ASN A 691 31.05 -38.39 -27.73
C ASN A 691 32.28 -39.05 -27.10
N LYS A 692 32.22 -40.34 -26.82
CA LYS A 692 33.42 -41.09 -26.47
C LYS A 692 34.29 -41.24 -27.71
N ASP A 693 35.51 -40.70 -27.68
CA ASP A 693 36.52 -41.06 -28.65
C ASP A 693 36.88 -42.56 -28.48
N PRO A 694 37.11 -43.33 -29.60
CA PRO A 694 37.50 -44.74 -29.54
C PRO A 694 38.69 -45.03 -28.62
N LYS A 695 39.49 -44.01 -28.26
CA LYS A 695 40.62 -44.12 -27.33
C LYS A 695 40.25 -43.83 -25.86
N GLY A 696 38.98 -43.64 -25.52
CA GLY A 696 38.54 -43.47 -24.14
C GLY A 696 38.86 -42.12 -23.49
N ILE A 697 39.36 -41.14 -24.22
CA ILE A 697 39.64 -39.80 -23.78
C ILE A 697 38.37 -38.95 -24.14
N ALA A 698 37.78 -38.28 -23.15
CA ALA A 698 36.69 -37.35 -23.42
C ALA A 698 37.22 -36.19 -24.25
N GLY A 699 36.67 -36.01 -25.46
CA GLY A 699 36.94 -34.82 -26.26
C GLY A 699 36.40 -33.58 -25.57
N ASP A 700 36.99 -32.41 -25.84
CA ASP A 700 36.51 -31.12 -25.39
C ASP A 700 35.02 -30.96 -25.78
N ILE A 701 34.21 -30.49 -24.83
CA ILE A 701 32.80 -30.19 -25.05
C ILE A 701 32.73 -29.04 -26.06
N THR A 702 32.30 -29.33 -27.28
CA THR A 702 32.00 -28.26 -28.25
C THR A 702 30.71 -27.57 -27.82
N GLN A 703 30.65 -26.24 -27.96
CA GLN A 703 29.51 -25.40 -27.54
C GLN A 703 28.17 -25.79 -28.19
N ASP A 704 28.14 -26.66 -29.19
CA ASP A 704 26.98 -27.17 -29.88
C ASP A 704 26.35 -28.44 -29.29
N GLU A 705 26.95 -29.05 -28.25
CA GLU A 705 26.39 -30.21 -27.55
C GLU A 705 25.38 -29.72 -26.49
N ALA A 706 24.16 -29.63 -26.93
CA ALA A 706 23.01 -29.11 -26.16
C ALA A 706 22.86 -29.78 -24.79
N ILE A 707 22.85 -28.98 -23.73
CA ILE A 707 22.30 -29.37 -22.43
C ILE A 707 20.80 -29.53 -22.63
N LEU A 708 20.31 -30.77 -22.77
CA LEU A 708 18.87 -31.02 -22.77
C LEU A 708 18.39 -30.97 -21.31
N GLY A 709 17.97 -29.79 -20.85
CA GLY A 709 17.09 -29.62 -19.70
C GLY A 709 15.63 -29.79 -20.13
N MET A 710 14.79 -30.29 -19.26
CA MET A 710 13.34 -30.22 -19.50
C MET A 710 12.89 -28.76 -19.45
N THR A 711 12.08 -28.33 -20.42
CA THR A 711 11.39 -27.04 -20.33
C THR A 711 10.42 -27.05 -19.13
N LEU A 712 9.98 -25.88 -18.68
CA LEU A 712 9.04 -25.78 -17.55
C LEU A 712 7.74 -26.55 -17.80
N GLU A 713 7.21 -26.52 -19.00
CA GLU A 713 6.03 -27.33 -19.44
C GLU A 713 6.31 -28.84 -19.35
N GLU A 714 7.51 -29.28 -19.78
CA GLU A 714 7.92 -30.68 -19.70
C GLU A 714 8.20 -31.13 -18.26
N GLN A 715 8.31 -30.20 -17.33
CA GLN A 715 8.50 -30.48 -15.91
C GLN A 715 7.19 -30.79 -15.17
N GLY A 716 6.05 -30.89 -15.88
CA GLY A 716 4.75 -31.25 -15.30
C GLY A 716 4.04 -30.10 -14.59
N TYR A 717 4.48 -28.89 -14.85
CA TYR A 717 3.79 -27.70 -14.42
C TYR A 717 2.92 -27.23 -15.60
N ASN A 718 1.81 -27.91 -15.91
CA ASN A 718 0.81 -27.46 -16.87
C ASN A 718 -0.12 -26.48 -16.18
N ASP A 719 -0.60 -25.47 -16.94
CA ASP A 719 -1.60 -24.46 -16.53
C ASP A 719 -2.83 -25.04 -15.85
#